data_743581f13bb23a256dc7030764a9ee93
#
_entry.id   743581f13bb23a256dc7030764a9ee93
#
_cell.length_a   1.000
_cell.length_b   1.000
_cell.length_c   1.000
_cell.angle_alpha   90.00
_cell.angle_beta   90.00
_cell.angle_gamma   90.00
#
_symmetry.space_group_name_H-M   'P 1'
#
loop_
_entity.id
_entity.type
_entity.pdbx_description
1 polymer ?
#
loop_
_entity_poly.entity_id
_entity_poly.type
_entity_poly.pdbx_seq_one_letter_code
_entity_poly.pdbx_strand_id
1 'polypeptide(L)'
;MILCNIYTIISEPFYKAYTLNGLGTSLTYLGDYPKAKTAFQESIEIARLLKNDQSEGRTLSSLGDLYLKLGQDADAVIAYQNSVSISQRIGDRDGERTALTSSGDLYRKRNELELAIVFYKQSVNVTETIRKDIQALPNTLQESYIQSIAETYRSLADLLIIQGRIGEAQQVLEYLKVQELNDFSKGIRSATTLPETSFNIYENQIKVKYNSLITFGSEYYNCEQQRCLQYEALKTQYQSLSTEFQTFIEQIKQQLNDVRLTQVNTSTQDFQNSADRVVTTHPNSILIYPLVLPDKTRLLWASKGGILSKAAVCPLGEKELYSKVAKFQTLLRLPGDETQLKTTGRELYDCLVKPIEEELTANQIKHLIFVPDRSTNYLPMGALYDGKQYLIQRFAISNILSAGLTNTDDKLQSVAKTSVLALGLTEARGKFSALPNVKSELGAIVRQQNGTGIYPGDQYLNQAFTKTILEDKIRGHRILHIATHGEFKPANPRESYFLLGNGMPYRIPDIQNLRDLKDIHLVVLSACETGLGGPDGLGLEVMGMSYFFMGDQSKAKAVMASVWQVNDASTSQLMQQFYQNLATGTMSKAEALRQAQLSMIQGMRIGKAGDRGSFTITTTPTSPTTRISHNLSHPFYWAPFILIGNGL
;
A
#
# COMPACT_ATOMS: atom_id res chain seq x y z
N MET A 1 33.42 21.62 -3.18
CA MET A 1 34.85 21.37 -3.40
C MET A 1 35.18 19.92 -3.76
N ILE A 2 34.61 18.90 -3.09
CA ILE A 2 34.80 17.48 -3.46
C ILE A 2 34.20 17.17 -4.84
N LEU A 3 33.01 17.67 -5.16
CA LEU A 3 32.39 17.50 -6.48
C LEU A 3 33.17 18.17 -7.62
N CYS A 4 33.82 19.33 -7.38
CA CYS A 4 34.70 19.97 -8.40
C CYS A 4 35.94 19.14 -8.72
N ASN A 5 36.52 18.41 -7.77
CA ASN A 5 37.68 17.56 -8.02
C ASN A 5 37.31 16.25 -8.75
N ILE A 6 36.10 15.74 -8.59
CA ILE A 6 35.60 14.62 -9.40
C ILE A 6 35.44 15.02 -10.85
N TYR A 7 35.12 16.28 -11.12
CA TYR A 7 35.00 16.90 -12.45
C TYR A 7 36.27 16.81 -13.31
N THR A 8 37.43 16.84 -12.68
CA THR A 8 38.73 16.81 -13.36
C THR A 8 39.20 15.39 -13.69
N ILE A 9 38.60 14.38 -13.09
CA ILE A 9 39.01 12.98 -13.24
C ILE A 9 38.16 12.25 -14.30
N ILE A 10 36.96 12.75 -14.65
CA ILE A 10 36.10 12.11 -15.66
C ILE A 10 36.46 12.70 -17.04
N SER A 11 37.40 12.06 -17.70
CA SER A 11 37.92 12.47 -19.03
C SER A 11 36.95 12.15 -20.20
N GLU A 12 35.79 11.57 -19.95
CA GLU A 12 34.79 11.24 -20.98
C GLU A 12 33.65 12.27 -21.00
N PRO A 13 33.41 12.97 -22.11
CA PRO A 13 32.36 13.98 -22.24
C PRO A 13 30.96 13.47 -21.92
N PHE A 14 30.73 12.18 -22.12
CA PHE A 14 29.45 11.52 -21.79
C PHE A 14 29.12 11.63 -20.30
N TYR A 15 30.04 11.24 -19.41
CA TYR A 15 29.85 11.34 -17.97
C TYR A 15 29.76 12.78 -17.49
N LYS A 16 30.42 13.70 -18.19
CA LYS A 16 30.37 15.14 -17.89
C LYS A 16 28.93 15.68 -18.02
N ALA A 17 28.21 15.36 -19.11
CA ALA A 17 26.85 15.80 -19.31
C ALA A 17 25.94 15.29 -18.19
N TYR A 18 26.04 14.01 -17.85
CA TYR A 18 25.25 13.39 -16.78
C TYR A 18 25.54 14.04 -15.41
N THR A 19 26.81 14.26 -15.09
CA THR A 19 27.24 14.89 -13.83
C THR A 19 26.76 16.34 -13.72
N LEU A 20 26.76 17.09 -14.82
CA LEU A 20 26.24 18.45 -14.88
C LEU A 20 24.73 18.50 -14.65
N ASN A 21 23.97 17.56 -15.20
CA ASN A 21 22.55 17.44 -14.92
C ASN A 21 22.30 17.18 -13.42
N GLY A 22 23.01 16.22 -12.81
CA GLY A 22 22.92 15.95 -11.38
C GLY A 22 23.32 17.16 -10.50
N LEU A 23 24.36 17.90 -10.90
CA LEU A 23 24.78 19.15 -10.24
C LEU A 23 23.69 20.21 -10.34
N GLY A 24 23.13 20.45 -11.53
CA GLY A 24 22.02 21.38 -11.74
C GLY A 24 20.81 21.06 -10.89
N THR A 25 20.45 19.78 -10.80
CA THR A 25 19.36 19.30 -9.94
C THR A 25 19.65 19.59 -8.47
N SER A 26 20.85 19.26 -7.98
CA SER A 26 21.27 19.53 -6.60
C SER A 26 21.25 21.03 -6.27
N LEU A 27 21.77 21.87 -7.18
CA LEU A 27 21.75 23.33 -7.05
C LEU A 27 20.31 23.89 -7.03
N THR A 28 19.40 23.29 -7.80
CA THR A 28 17.98 23.65 -7.80
C THR A 28 17.35 23.37 -6.43
N TYR A 29 17.68 22.26 -5.78
CA TYR A 29 17.23 21.96 -4.41
C TYR A 29 17.83 22.91 -3.37
N LEU A 30 19.06 23.34 -3.56
CA LEU A 30 19.75 24.29 -2.68
C LEU A 30 19.33 25.74 -2.91
N GLY A 31 18.54 26.05 -3.96
CA GLY A 31 18.07 27.38 -4.30
C GLY A 31 19.08 28.24 -5.09
N ASP A 32 20.22 27.69 -5.52
CA ASP A 32 21.18 28.40 -6.37
C ASP A 32 20.79 28.28 -7.85
N TYR A 33 19.68 28.90 -8.20
CA TYR A 33 19.07 28.81 -9.53
C TYR A 33 19.95 29.31 -10.69
N PRO A 34 20.74 30.40 -10.54
CA PRO A 34 21.64 30.83 -11.62
C PRO A 34 22.68 29.78 -11.99
N LYS A 35 23.35 29.18 -10.99
CA LYS A 35 24.32 28.11 -11.26
C LYS A 35 23.65 26.83 -11.75
N ALA A 36 22.45 26.49 -11.24
CA ALA A 36 21.66 25.36 -11.74
C ALA A 36 21.40 25.52 -13.24
N LYS A 37 20.93 26.70 -13.68
CA LYS A 37 20.66 27.00 -15.09
C LYS A 37 21.90 26.82 -15.95
N THR A 38 23.04 27.37 -15.51
CA THR A 38 24.32 27.22 -16.23
C THR A 38 24.71 25.74 -16.35
N ALA A 39 24.63 24.98 -15.29
CA ALA A 39 24.96 23.55 -15.31
C ALA A 39 24.07 22.75 -16.27
N PHE A 40 22.77 23.04 -16.31
CA PHE A 40 21.84 22.39 -17.27
C PHE A 40 22.15 22.80 -18.72
N GLN A 41 22.47 24.08 -18.98
CA GLN A 41 22.81 24.55 -20.31
C GLN A 41 24.07 23.87 -20.82
N GLU A 42 25.15 23.83 -20.02
CA GLU A 42 26.39 23.11 -20.38
C GLU A 42 26.12 21.61 -20.60
N SER A 43 25.28 20.97 -19.79
CA SER A 43 24.89 19.57 -19.97
C SER A 43 24.21 19.33 -21.33
N ILE A 44 23.28 20.21 -21.71
CA ILE A 44 22.56 20.13 -22.99
C ILE A 44 23.54 20.34 -24.16
N GLU A 45 24.42 21.32 -24.08
CA GLU A 45 25.42 21.59 -25.14
C GLU A 45 26.34 20.37 -25.38
N ILE A 46 26.84 19.77 -24.31
CA ILE A 46 27.66 18.56 -24.40
C ILE A 46 26.86 17.38 -24.97
N ALA A 47 25.62 17.17 -24.49
CA ALA A 47 24.76 16.09 -24.98
C ALA A 47 24.53 16.22 -26.51
N ARG A 48 24.30 17.44 -27.02
CA ARG A 48 24.14 17.72 -28.45
C ARG A 48 25.41 17.47 -29.25
N LEU A 49 26.57 17.94 -28.75
CA LEU A 49 27.85 17.69 -29.41
C LEU A 49 28.14 16.19 -29.56
N LEU A 50 27.71 15.39 -28.57
CA LEU A 50 27.87 13.94 -28.56
C LEU A 50 26.72 13.18 -29.26
N LYS A 51 25.70 13.88 -29.76
CA LYS A 51 24.47 13.31 -30.28
C LYS A 51 23.82 12.31 -29.27
N ASN A 52 23.88 12.66 -27.98
CA ASN A 52 23.30 11.88 -26.91
C ASN A 52 21.91 12.42 -26.57
N ASP A 53 20.95 12.03 -27.40
CA ASP A 53 19.56 12.46 -27.27
C ASP A 53 18.95 12.12 -25.90
N GLN A 54 19.33 10.98 -25.30
CA GLN A 54 18.84 10.59 -23.97
C GLN A 54 19.26 11.58 -22.88
N SER A 55 20.54 11.98 -22.89
CA SER A 55 21.06 12.95 -21.93
C SER A 55 20.44 14.32 -22.15
N GLU A 56 20.25 14.75 -23.41
CA GLU A 56 19.56 16.00 -23.75
C GLU A 56 18.13 16.01 -23.23
N GLY A 57 17.33 14.97 -23.56
CA GLY A 57 15.94 14.88 -23.15
C GLY A 57 15.76 14.91 -21.62
N ARG A 58 16.58 14.15 -20.89
CA ARG A 58 16.53 14.14 -19.42
C ARG A 58 16.94 15.48 -18.80
N THR A 59 17.97 16.13 -19.35
CA THR A 59 18.39 17.46 -18.86
C THR A 59 17.37 18.54 -19.17
N LEU A 60 16.67 18.45 -20.29
CA LEU A 60 15.55 19.35 -20.62
C LEU A 60 14.40 19.22 -19.62
N SER A 61 14.06 17.99 -19.18
CA SER A 61 13.08 17.80 -18.11
C SER A 61 13.51 18.48 -16.81
N SER A 62 14.77 18.29 -16.38
CA SER A 62 15.32 18.91 -15.17
C SER A 62 15.37 20.44 -15.27
N LEU A 63 15.67 21.00 -16.45
CA LEU A 63 15.63 22.43 -16.71
C LEU A 63 14.19 22.96 -16.66
N GLY A 64 13.21 22.19 -17.14
CA GLY A 64 11.79 22.49 -17.00
C GLY A 64 11.37 22.60 -15.53
N ASP A 65 11.85 21.68 -14.67
CA ASP A 65 11.61 21.74 -13.22
C ASP A 65 12.19 23.00 -12.58
N LEU A 66 13.39 23.43 -13.03
CA LEU A 66 13.97 24.70 -12.61
C LEU A 66 13.10 25.89 -13.03
N TYR A 67 12.66 25.94 -14.30
CA TYR A 67 11.78 26.99 -14.78
C TYR A 67 10.46 27.05 -14.01
N LEU A 68 9.87 25.89 -13.69
CA LEU A 68 8.67 25.79 -12.87
C LEU A 68 8.85 26.37 -11.46
N LYS A 69 10.03 26.15 -10.85
CA LYS A 69 10.39 26.74 -9.55
C LYS A 69 10.58 28.25 -9.63
N LEU A 70 11.10 28.75 -10.75
CA LEU A 70 11.27 30.18 -11.04
C LEU A 70 9.96 30.89 -11.44
N GLY A 71 8.84 30.15 -11.63
CA GLY A 71 7.58 30.70 -12.13
C GLY A 71 7.62 31.05 -13.63
N GLN A 72 8.60 30.54 -14.37
CA GLN A 72 8.76 30.70 -15.82
C GLN A 72 7.99 29.57 -16.53
N ASP A 73 6.68 29.55 -16.37
CA ASP A 73 5.82 28.43 -16.79
C ASP A 73 5.85 28.20 -18.31
N ALA A 74 5.99 29.26 -19.13
CA ALA A 74 6.10 29.10 -20.59
C ALA A 74 7.38 28.37 -21.00
N ASP A 75 8.52 28.72 -20.38
CA ASP A 75 9.80 28.05 -20.63
C ASP A 75 9.77 26.60 -20.15
N ALA A 76 9.10 26.32 -19.02
CA ALA A 76 8.89 24.99 -18.50
C ALA A 76 8.08 24.11 -19.49
N VAL A 77 6.99 24.64 -20.06
CA VAL A 77 6.18 23.93 -21.08
C VAL A 77 7.06 23.52 -22.26
N ILE A 78 7.86 24.46 -22.81
CA ILE A 78 8.72 24.19 -23.96
C ILE A 78 9.76 23.11 -23.61
N ALA A 79 10.39 23.22 -22.44
CA ALA A 79 11.40 22.26 -21.99
C ALA A 79 10.83 20.84 -21.86
N TYR A 80 9.66 20.70 -21.24
CA TYR A 80 8.98 19.39 -21.10
C TYR A 80 8.51 18.83 -22.44
N GLN A 81 7.96 19.66 -23.33
CA GLN A 81 7.55 19.24 -24.67
C GLN A 81 8.72 18.64 -25.47
N ASN A 82 9.86 19.32 -25.43
CA ASN A 82 11.07 18.82 -26.09
C ASN A 82 11.60 17.55 -25.45
N SER A 83 11.59 17.45 -24.13
CA SER A 83 11.95 16.23 -23.42
C SER A 83 11.05 15.05 -23.82
N VAL A 84 9.72 15.24 -23.88
CA VAL A 84 8.78 14.19 -24.32
C VAL A 84 9.05 13.80 -25.76
N SER A 85 9.20 14.79 -26.67
CA SER A 85 9.45 14.53 -28.09
C SER A 85 10.73 13.72 -28.33
N ILE A 86 11.84 14.11 -27.66
CA ILE A 86 13.11 13.38 -27.75
C ILE A 86 12.95 11.97 -27.22
N SER A 87 12.36 11.81 -26.03
CA SER A 87 12.20 10.53 -25.36
C SER A 87 11.35 9.55 -26.18
N GLN A 88 10.25 10.03 -26.78
CA GLN A 88 9.42 9.23 -27.70
C GLN A 88 10.19 8.82 -28.94
N ARG A 89 10.94 9.72 -29.57
CA ARG A 89 11.72 9.45 -30.77
C ARG A 89 12.79 8.38 -30.58
N ILE A 90 13.45 8.35 -29.41
CA ILE A 90 14.50 7.36 -29.11
C ILE A 90 14.02 6.14 -28.33
N GLY A 91 12.72 6.11 -27.93
CA GLY A 91 12.15 5.02 -27.14
C GLY A 91 12.60 5.03 -25.66
N ASP A 92 13.09 6.16 -25.11
CA ASP A 92 13.38 6.33 -23.67
C ASP A 92 12.08 6.51 -22.89
N ARG A 93 11.40 5.39 -22.62
CA ARG A 93 10.11 5.39 -21.92
C ARG A 93 10.21 5.99 -20.51
N ASP A 94 11.34 5.83 -19.81
CA ASP A 94 11.51 6.41 -18.48
C ASP A 94 11.67 7.94 -18.54
N GLY A 95 12.39 8.46 -19.54
CA GLY A 95 12.45 9.89 -19.84
C GLY A 95 11.07 10.46 -20.21
N GLU A 96 10.32 9.75 -21.08
CA GLU A 96 8.95 10.11 -21.44
C GLU A 96 8.02 10.19 -20.24
N ARG A 97 8.01 9.14 -19.40
CA ARG A 97 7.23 9.08 -18.16
C ARG A 97 7.53 10.26 -17.25
N THR A 98 8.81 10.54 -17.03
CA THR A 98 9.26 11.63 -16.14
C THR A 98 8.80 12.98 -16.65
N ALA A 99 9.02 13.29 -17.92
CA ALA A 99 8.62 14.56 -18.52
C ALA A 99 7.08 14.74 -18.55
N LEU A 100 6.32 13.65 -18.75
CA LEU A 100 4.85 13.66 -18.65
C LEU A 100 4.39 13.92 -17.21
N THR A 101 5.04 13.33 -16.20
CA THR A 101 4.73 13.61 -14.78
C THR A 101 4.98 15.08 -14.47
N SER A 102 6.15 15.63 -14.81
CA SER A 102 6.48 17.04 -14.60
C SER A 102 5.52 17.99 -15.35
N SER A 103 5.07 17.59 -16.54
CA SER A 103 4.00 18.33 -17.26
C SER A 103 2.69 18.32 -16.47
N GLY A 104 2.31 17.19 -15.90
CA GLY A 104 1.14 17.07 -15.02
C GLY A 104 1.26 17.98 -13.79
N ASP A 105 2.43 18.04 -13.15
CA ASP A 105 2.70 18.91 -12.00
C ASP A 105 2.59 20.40 -12.36
N LEU A 106 3.12 20.80 -13.53
CA LEU A 106 2.98 22.16 -14.06
C LEU A 106 1.52 22.55 -14.22
N TYR A 107 0.72 21.72 -14.93
CA TYR A 107 -0.68 22.06 -15.19
C TYR A 107 -1.53 22.00 -13.91
N ARG A 108 -1.21 21.13 -12.95
CA ARG A 108 -1.81 21.14 -11.62
C ARG A 108 -1.53 22.45 -10.88
N LYS A 109 -0.30 22.94 -10.90
CA LYS A 109 0.11 24.22 -10.31
C LYS A 109 -0.64 25.40 -10.95
N ARG A 110 -0.88 25.35 -12.26
CA ARG A 110 -1.67 26.34 -13.01
C ARG A 110 -3.18 26.20 -12.82
N ASN A 111 -3.64 25.23 -12.02
CA ASN A 111 -5.06 24.89 -11.85
C ASN A 111 -5.76 24.48 -13.16
N GLU A 112 -5.00 23.94 -14.10
CA GLU A 112 -5.49 23.35 -15.35
C GLU A 112 -5.67 21.84 -15.18
N LEU A 113 -6.69 21.46 -14.38
CA LEU A 113 -6.82 20.11 -13.81
C LEU A 113 -7.03 19.04 -14.88
N GLU A 114 -7.76 19.35 -15.96
CA GLU A 114 -8.02 18.41 -17.05
C GLU A 114 -6.73 18.05 -17.83
N LEU A 115 -5.89 19.05 -18.08
CA LEU A 115 -4.57 18.82 -18.67
C LEU A 115 -3.70 17.98 -17.73
N ALA A 116 -3.65 18.34 -16.45
CA ALA A 116 -2.89 17.56 -15.47
C ALA A 116 -3.32 16.10 -15.45
N ILE A 117 -4.62 15.81 -15.47
CA ILE A 117 -5.16 14.44 -15.55
C ILE A 117 -4.68 13.72 -16.80
N VAL A 118 -4.74 14.37 -17.97
CA VAL A 118 -4.29 13.77 -19.25
C VAL A 118 -2.81 13.39 -19.19
N PHE A 119 -1.95 14.27 -18.65
CA PHE A 119 -0.52 14.01 -18.53
C PHE A 119 -0.20 12.91 -17.53
N TYR A 120 -0.83 12.93 -16.35
CA TYR A 120 -0.63 11.87 -15.37
C TYR A 120 -1.15 10.53 -15.88
N LYS A 121 -2.29 10.46 -16.61
CA LYS A 121 -2.76 9.22 -17.23
C LYS A 121 -1.76 8.70 -18.27
N GLN A 122 -1.19 9.58 -19.10
CA GLN A 122 -0.15 9.17 -20.05
C GLN A 122 1.06 8.61 -19.32
N SER A 123 1.55 9.31 -18.27
CA SER A 123 2.67 8.85 -17.47
C SER A 123 2.40 7.49 -16.81
N VAL A 124 1.20 7.29 -16.25
CA VAL A 124 0.78 6.00 -15.67
C VAL A 124 0.78 4.90 -16.74
N ASN A 125 0.25 5.16 -17.93
CA ASN A 125 0.20 4.16 -19.01
C ASN A 125 1.61 3.80 -19.53
N VAL A 126 2.52 4.77 -19.64
CA VAL A 126 3.94 4.51 -19.94
C VAL A 126 4.56 3.66 -18.83
N THR A 127 4.27 3.96 -17.57
CA THR A 127 4.73 3.16 -16.41
C THR A 127 4.28 1.71 -16.51
N GLU A 128 2.99 1.47 -16.78
CA GLU A 128 2.46 0.10 -16.91
C GLU A 128 3.08 -0.63 -18.11
N THR A 129 3.41 0.09 -19.18
CA THR A 129 4.13 -0.48 -20.33
C THR A 129 5.55 -0.88 -19.94
N ILE A 130 6.31 0.01 -19.27
CA ILE A 130 7.66 -0.33 -18.77
C ILE A 130 7.59 -1.57 -17.87
N ARG A 131 6.62 -1.64 -16.97
CA ARG A 131 6.45 -2.79 -16.07
C ARG A 131 6.25 -4.10 -16.82
N LYS A 132 5.45 -4.10 -17.90
CA LYS A 132 5.29 -5.28 -18.76
C LYS A 132 6.62 -5.70 -19.37
N ASP A 133 7.41 -4.74 -19.83
CA ASP A 133 8.69 -5.01 -20.52
C ASP A 133 9.77 -5.51 -19.54
N ILE A 134 9.84 -5.00 -18.31
CA ILE A 134 10.87 -5.38 -17.32
C ILE A 134 10.56 -6.67 -16.56
N GLN A 135 9.37 -7.24 -16.68
CA GLN A 135 8.99 -8.50 -16.02
C GLN A 135 9.94 -9.66 -16.35
N ALA A 136 10.54 -9.66 -17.54
CA ALA A 136 11.48 -10.68 -17.98
C ALA A 136 12.93 -10.44 -17.51
N LEU A 137 13.23 -9.29 -16.88
CA LEU A 137 14.58 -8.91 -16.47
C LEU A 137 14.92 -9.48 -15.07
N PRO A 138 16.21 -9.67 -14.77
CA PRO A 138 16.65 -10.01 -13.42
C PRO A 138 16.19 -8.98 -12.37
N ASN A 139 15.81 -9.44 -11.19
CA ASN A 139 15.22 -8.64 -10.12
C ASN A 139 16.08 -7.44 -9.68
N THR A 140 17.41 -7.55 -9.77
CA THR A 140 18.35 -6.45 -9.43
C THR A 140 18.20 -5.22 -10.33
N LEU A 141 17.74 -5.40 -11.57
CA LEU A 141 17.48 -4.30 -12.51
C LEU A 141 16.09 -3.68 -12.32
N GLN A 142 15.16 -4.41 -11.74
CA GLN A 142 13.82 -3.90 -11.42
C GLN A 142 13.83 -2.96 -10.20
N GLU A 143 14.78 -3.15 -9.28
CA GLU A 143 14.83 -2.43 -7.98
C GLU A 143 15.10 -0.92 -8.09
N SER A 144 15.83 -0.47 -9.09
CA SER A 144 16.21 0.95 -9.23
C SER A 144 15.10 1.85 -9.77
N TYR A 145 14.04 1.26 -10.33
CA TYR A 145 13.00 1.96 -11.10
C TYR A 145 11.88 2.58 -10.24
N ILE A 146 11.73 2.22 -8.98
CA ILE A 146 10.44 2.10 -8.28
C ILE A 146 9.99 3.31 -7.45
N GLN A 147 10.91 4.14 -6.89
CA GLN A 147 10.54 5.12 -5.85
C GLN A 147 9.78 6.37 -6.33
N SER A 148 9.90 6.77 -7.58
CA SER A 148 9.30 8.03 -8.09
C SER A 148 7.87 7.88 -8.63
N ILE A 149 7.38 6.64 -8.75
CA ILE A 149 6.16 6.31 -9.51
C ILE A 149 4.89 6.51 -8.68
N ALA A 150 4.92 6.13 -7.41
CA ALA A 150 3.74 6.13 -6.52
C ALA A 150 3.09 7.53 -6.38
N GLU A 151 3.89 8.61 -6.41
CA GLU A 151 3.39 9.97 -6.30
C GLU A 151 2.55 10.39 -7.51
N THR A 152 2.89 9.91 -8.72
CA THR A 152 2.09 10.18 -9.92
C THR A 152 0.69 9.59 -9.80
N TYR A 153 0.57 8.35 -9.29
CA TYR A 153 -0.73 7.71 -9.05
C TYR A 153 -1.54 8.46 -7.98
N ARG A 154 -0.90 8.89 -6.89
CA ARG A 154 -1.56 9.66 -5.82
C ARG A 154 -2.04 11.02 -6.33
N SER A 155 -1.20 11.72 -7.09
CA SER A 155 -1.56 13.00 -7.72
C SER A 155 -2.73 12.84 -8.68
N LEU A 156 -2.71 11.82 -9.54
CA LEU A 156 -3.81 11.52 -10.44
C LEU A 156 -5.12 11.19 -9.69
N ALA A 157 -5.03 10.34 -8.66
CA ALA A 157 -6.20 9.99 -7.85
C ALA A 157 -6.79 11.23 -7.15
N ASP A 158 -5.95 12.11 -6.56
CA ASP A 158 -6.40 13.36 -5.92
C ASP A 158 -7.13 14.26 -6.90
N LEU A 159 -6.61 14.45 -8.12
CA LEU A 159 -7.25 15.26 -9.14
C LEU A 159 -8.57 14.67 -9.61
N LEU A 160 -8.64 13.36 -9.82
CA LEU A 160 -9.87 12.67 -10.19
C LEU A 160 -10.95 12.81 -9.11
N ILE A 161 -10.56 12.76 -7.82
CA ILE A 161 -11.47 13.02 -6.69
C ILE A 161 -11.97 14.46 -6.72
N ILE A 162 -11.09 15.44 -6.94
CA ILE A 162 -11.47 16.88 -7.05
C ILE A 162 -12.49 17.07 -8.17
N GLN A 163 -12.33 16.35 -9.26
CA GLN A 163 -13.24 16.41 -10.43
C GLN A 163 -14.50 15.54 -10.27
N GLY A 164 -14.71 14.89 -9.10
CA GLY A 164 -15.86 14.01 -8.86
C GLY A 164 -15.81 12.67 -9.61
N ARG A 165 -14.67 12.34 -10.22
CA ARG A 165 -14.44 11.10 -11.01
C ARG A 165 -13.99 9.96 -10.09
N ILE A 166 -14.82 9.64 -9.09
CA ILE A 166 -14.44 8.75 -7.98
C ILE A 166 -14.12 7.32 -8.44
N GLY A 167 -14.86 6.80 -9.43
CA GLY A 167 -14.60 5.45 -9.96
C GLY A 167 -13.22 5.33 -10.62
N GLU A 168 -12.79 6.35 -11.36
CA GLU A 168 -11.45 6.38 -11.95
C GLU A 168 -10.36 6.57 -10.88
N ALA A 169 -10.63 7.39 -9.86
CA ALA A 169 -9.73 7.54 -8.73
C ALA A 169 -9.50 6.21 -8.01
N GLN A 170 -10.58 5.43 -7.79
CA GLN A 170 -10.48 4.10 -7.20
C GLN A 170 -9.64 3.16 -8.07
N GLN A 171 -9.85 3.14 -9.39
CA GLN A 171 -9.04 2.35 -10.32
C GLN A 171 -7.54 2.68 -10.18
N VAL A 172 -7.20 3.96 -10.11
CA VAL A 172 -5.82 4.43 -9.93
C VAL A 172 -5.24 3.98 -8.59
N LEU A 173 -6.04 4.00 -7.52
CA LEU A 173 -5.63 3.51 -6.20
C LEU A 173 -5.41 1.98 -6.20
N GLU A 174 -6.23 1.23 -6.89
CA GLU A 174 -6.01 -0.22 -7.06
C GLU A 174 -4.69 -0.49 -7.81
N TYR A 175 -4.38 0.29 -8.86
CA TYR A 175 -3.08 0.20 -9.54
C TYR A 175 -1.92 0.51 -8.59
N LEU A 176 -2.03 1.57 -7.81
CA LEU A 176 -1.03 1.94 -6.82
C LEU A 176 -0.79 0.79 -5.83
N LYS A 177 -1.86 0.16 -5.31
CA LYS A 177 -1.73 -0.96 -4.35
C LYS A 177 -1.06 -2.18 -4.95
N VAL A 178 -1.47 -2.59 -6.15
CA VAL A 178 -0.81 -3.70 -6.85
C VAL A 178 0.67 -3.38 -7.08
N GLN A 179 0.99 -2.13 -7.40
CA GLN A 179 2.37 -1.71 -7.61
C GLN A 179 3.18 -1.77 -6.30
N GLU A 180 2.71 -1.15 -5.23
CA GLU A 180 3.38 -1.16 -3.92
C GLU A 180 3.69 -2.60 -3.46
N LEU A 181 2.75 -3.53 -3.68
CA LEU A 181 2.92 -4.93 -3.33
C LEU A 181 3.94 -5.66 -4.23
N ASN A 182 3.92 -5.37 -5.54
CA ASN A 182 4.91 -5.93 -6.46
C ASN A 182 6.33 -5.44 -6.12
N ASP A 183 6.47 -4.15 -5.81
CA ASP A 183 7.72 -3.53 -5.41
C ASP A 183 8.23 -4.12 -4.10
N PHE A 184 7.35 -4.32 -3.13
CA PHE A 184 7.67 -4.99 -1.89
C PHE A 184 8.14 -6.44 -2.09
N SER A 185 7.48 -7.18 -2.98
CA SER A 185 7.84 -8.57 -3.29
C SER A 185 9.16 -8.69 -4.07
N LYS A 186 9.68 -7.58 -4.59
CA LYS A 186 10.96 -7.47 -5.33
C LYS A 186 11.11 -8.59 -6.38
N GLY A 187 10.09 -8.75 -7.21
CA GLY A 187 10.11 -9.72 -8.31
C GLY A 187 10.10 -11.18 -7.89
N ILE A 188 9.67 -11.50 -6.66
CA ILE A 188 9.50 -12.89 -6.24
C ILE A 188 8.41 -13.56 -7.07
N ARG A 189 7.43 -12.78 -7.63
CA ARG A 189 6.50 -13.27 -8.65
C ARG A 189 5.75 -12.19 -9.43
N SER A 190 5.38 -12.62 -10.61
CA SER A 190 4.48 -12.11 -11.64
C SER A 190 3.56 -10.99 -11.19
N ALA A 191 3.85 -9.83 -11.73
CA ALA A 191 2.94 -8.72 -11.73
C ALA A 191 1.63 -9.12 -12.43
N THR A 192 0.51 -8.98 -11.73
CA THR A 192 -0.79 -8.88 -12.38
C THR A 192 -0.69 -7.73 -13.38
N THR A 193 -0.77 -8.02 -14.68
CA THR A 193 -0.82 -6.97 -15.69
C THR A 193 -2.14 -6.25 -15.57
N LEU A 194 -2.08 -4.98 -15.23
CA LEU A 194 -3.26 -4.13 -15.18
C LEU A 194 -3.55 -3.55 -16.56
N PRO A 195 -4.80 -3.37 -16.94
CA PRO A 195 -5.15 -2.69 -18.19
C PRO A 195 -4.70 -1.22 -18.12
N GLU A 196 -4.46 -0.60 -19.26
CA GLU A 196 -4.14 0.83 -19.31
C GLU A 196 -5.30 1.69 -18.78
N THR A 197 -4.99 2.84 -18.19
CA THR A 197 -6.01 3.83 -17.85
C THR A 197 -6.63 4.37 -19.14
N SER A 198 -7.95 4.30 -19.23
CA SER A 198 -8.66 4.80 -20.42
C SER A 198 -8.75 6.31 -20.43
N PHE A 199 -8.71 6.89 -21.62
CA PHE A 199 -9.00 8.29 -21.84
C PHE A 199 -10.46 8.45 -22.27
N ASN A 200 -11.18 9.41 -21.70
CA ASN A 200 -12.47 9.78 -22.22
C ASN A 200 -12.33 10.54 -23.57
N ILE A 201 -13.45 10.86 -24.20
CA ILE A 201 -13.45 11.50 -25.52
C ILE A 201 -12.70 12.85 -25.52
N TYR A 202 -12.85 13.64 -24.47
CA TYR A 202 -12.21 14.95 -24.32
C TYR A 202 -10.71 14.81 -24.04
N GLU A 203 -10.33 13.90 -23.19
CA GLU A 203 -8.92 13.58 -22.91
C GLU A 203 -8.19 13.09 -24.16
N ASN A 204 -8.84 12.27 -24.98
CA ASN A 204 -8.28 11.85 -26.27
C ASN A 204 -8.10 13.03 -27.23
N GLN A 205 -9.06 13.94 -27.29
CA GLN A 205 -8.94 15.15 -28.12
C GLN A 205 -7.79 16.05 -27.63
N ILE A 206 -7.66 16.24 -26.30
CA ILE A 206 -6.54 16.99 -25.71
C ILE A 206 -5.21 16.32 -26.10
N LYS A 207 -5.10 15.00 -25.91
CA LYS A 207 -3.90 14.23 -26.25
C LYS A 207 -3.49 14.39 -27.71
N VAL A 208 -4.44 14.27 -28.65
CA VAL A 208 -4.16 14.40 -30.09
C VAL A 208 -3.67 15.81 -30.43
N LYS A 209 -4.36 16.85 -29.97
CA LYS A 209 -3.96 18.24 -30.21
C LYS A 209 -2.62 18.59 -29.56
N TYR A 210 -2.37 18.09 -28.37
CA TYR A 210 -1.09 18.31 -27.69
C TYR A 210 0.07 17.60 -28.39
N ASN A 211 -0.13 16.38 -28.89
CA ASN A 211 0.90 15.68 -29.67
C ASN A 211 1.30 16.46 -30.93
N SER A 212 0.34 17.09 -31.59
CA SER A 212 0.65 17.98 -32.72
C SER A 212 1.49 19.19 -32.30
N LEU A 213 1.19 19.78 -31.14
CA LEU A 213 1.95 20.90 -30.57
C LEU A 213 3.37 20.46 -30.16
N ILE A 214 3.56 19.26 -29.59
CA ILE A 214 4.88 18.68 -29.27
C ILE A 214 5.72 18.53 -30.53
N THR A 215 5.14 17.92 -31.59
CA THR A 215 5.87 17.67 -32.84
C THR A 215 6.36 18.99 -33.43
N PHE A 216 5.48 19.97 -33.54
CA PHE A 216 5.83 21.29 -34.07
C PHE A 216 6.78 22.06 -33.15
N GLY A 217 6.57 22.00 -31.83
CA GLY A 217 7.46 22.60 -30.83
C GLY A 217 8.89 22.07 -30.91
N SER A 218 9.04 20.77 -31.21
CA SER A 218 10.36 20.17 -31.44
C SER A 218 11.04 20.71 -32.72
N GLU A 219 10.30 20.91 -33.79
CA GLU A 219 10.84 21.54 -35.02
C GLU A 219 11.29 22.98 -34.76
N TYR A 220 10.45 23.77 -34.09
CA TYR A 220 10.78 25.15 -33.68
C TYR A 220 12.04 25.18 -32.82
N TYR A 221 12.10 24.35 -31.77
CA TYR A 221 13.24 24.28 -30.86
C TYR A 221 14.55 23.89 -31.59
N ASN A 222 14.51 22.88 -32.46
CA ASN A 222 15.67 22.46 -33.23
C ASN A 222 16.16 23.59 -34.18
N CYS A 223 15.24 24.31 -34.78
CA CYS A 223 15.53 25.44 -35.63
C CYS A 223 16.18 26.59 -34.84
N GLU A 224 15.69 26.90 -33.66
CA GLU A 224 16.27 27.91 -32.76
C GLU A 224 17.73 27.59 -32.43
N GLN A 225 18.02 26.34 -32.07
CA GLN A 225 19.37 25.89 -31.73
C GLN A 225 20.34 25.94 -32.91
N GLN A 226 19.87 25.64 -34.11
CA GLN A 226 20.64 25.64 -35.33
C GLN A 226 20.68 27.01 -36.03
N ARG A 227 19.97 28.01 -35.47
CA ARG A 227 19.78 29.35 -36.07
C ARG A 227 19.30 29.25 -37.51
N CYS A 228 18.34 28.38 -37.79
CA CYS A 228 17.84 28.14 -39.13
C CYS A 228 17.14 29.38 -39.70
N LEU A 229 17.07 29.50 -41.03
CA LEU A 229 16.48 30.64 -41.73
C LEU A 229 14.97 30.82 -41.47
N GLN A 230 14.30 29.74 -41.06
CA GLN A 230 12.84 29.73 -40.84
C GLN A 230 12.44 30.01 -39.38
N TYR A 231 13.39 30.38 -38.50
CA TYR A 231 13.15 30.57 -37.06
C TYR A 231 11.95 31.46 -36.74
N GLU A 232 11.85 32.66 -37.31
CA GLU A 232 10.77 33.60 -37.03
C GLU A 232 9.43 33.10 -37.55
N ALA A 233 9.40 32.40 -38.67
CA ALA A 233 8.16 31.78 -39.19
C ALA A 233 7.69 30.63 -38.28
N LEU A 234 8.58 29.74 -37.85
CA LEU A 234 8.28 28.65 -36.96
C LEU A 234 7.85 29.15 -35.58
N LYS A 235 8.49 30.21 -35.07
CA LYS A 235 8.11 30.86 -33.82
C LYS A 235 6.69 31.39 -33.85
N THR A 236 6.35 32.14 -34.90
CA THR A 236 4.99 32.69 -35.08
C THR A 236 3.96 31.57 -35.16
N GLN A 237 4.26 30.51 -35.92
CA GLN A 237 3.36 29.37 -36.07
C GLN A 237 3.20 28.57 -34.76
N TYR A 238 4.28 28.37 -33.98
CA TYR A 238 4.22 27.74 -32.65
C TYR A 238 3.36 28.56 -31.69
N GLN A 239 3.49 29.89 -31.69
CA GLN A 239 2.67 30.77 -30.88
C GLN A 239 1.20 30.69 -31.27
N SER A 240 0.87 30.63 -32.57
CA SER A 240 -0.52 30.44 -33.05
C SER A 240 -1.09 29.12 -32.57
N LEU A 241 -0.37 28.02 -32.78
CA LEU A 241 -0.79 26.68 -32.33
C LEU A 241 -0.97 26.59 -30.81
N SER A 242 -0.09 27.25 -30.04
CA SER A 242 -0.21 27.32 -28.58
C SER A 242 -1.46 28.08 -28.15
N THR A 243 -1.78 29.20 -28.84
CA THR A 243 -3.00 29.98 -28.56
C THR A 243 -4.27 29.20 -28.94
N GLU A 244 -4.25 28.52 -30.09
CA GLU A 244 -5.34 27.64 -30.52
C GLU A 244 -5.56 26.50 -29.54
N PHE A 245 -4.48 25.89 -29.02
CA PHE A 245 -4.57 24.86 -28.01
C PHE A 245 -5.16 25.39 -26.69
N GLN A 246 -4.76 26.57 -26.21
CA GLN A 246 -5.33 27.17 -25.01
C GLN A 246 -6.82 27.47 -25.18
N THR A 247 -7.23 28.03 -26.35
CA THR A 247 -8.63 28.27 -26.67
C THR A 247 -9.44 26.97 -26.65
N PHE A 248 -8.88 25.91 -27.22
CA PHE A 248 -9.49 24.59 -27.20
C PHE A 248 -9.67 24.04 -25.78
N ILE A 249 -8.66 24.20 -24.91
CA ILE A 249 -8.76 23.78 -23.50
C ILE A 249 -9.88 24.52 -22.76
N GLU A 250 -10.04 25.83 -23.00
CA GLU A 250 -11.15 26.57 -22.39
C GLU A 250 -12.52 26.10 -22.89
N GLN A 251 -12.64 25.75 -24.17
CA GLN A 251 -13.87 25.15 -24.71
C GLN A 251 -14.17 23.79 -24.05
N ILE A 252 -13.16 22.92 -23.88
CA ILE A 252 -13.31 21.64 -23.19
C ILE A 252 -13.74 21.84 -21.74
N LYS A 253 -13.16 22.80 -21.01
CA LYS A 253 -13.57 23.11 -19.61
C LYS A 253 -15.05 23.48 -19.53
N GLN A 254 -15.54 24.29 -20.44
CA GLN A 254 -16.97 24.67 -20.51
C GLN A 254 -17.85 23.43 -20.74
N GLN A 255 -17.49 22.59 -21.74
CA GLN A 255 -18.24 21.38 -22.06
C GLN A 255 -18.24 20.35 -20.90
N LEU A 256 -17.12 20.20 -20.19
CA LEU A 256 -17.01 19.28 -19.05
C LEU A 256 -17.86 19.75 -17.85
N ASN A 257 -18.02 21.05 -17.64
CA ASN A 257 -18.92 21.55 -16.61
C ASN A 257 -20.39 21.14 -16.87
N ASP A 258 -20.77 21.00 -18.14
CA ASP A 258 -22.13 20.61 -18.55
C ASP A 258 -22.33 19.09 -18.49
N VAL A 259 -21.26 18.27 -18.63
CA VAL A 259 -21.32 16.81 -18.79
C VAL A 259 -21.00 16.05 -17.48
N ARG A 260 -20.62 16.72 -16.40
CA ARG A 260 -20.15 16.12 -15.13
C ARG A 260 -21.06 15.04 -14.49
N LEU A 261 -22.23 14.77 -15.05
CA LEU A 261 -23.24 13.90 -14.43
C LEU A 261 -23.48 12.55 -15.13
N THR A 262 -22.87 12.23 -16.27
CA THR A 262 -23.39 11.12 -17.09
C THR A 262 -22.41 10.09 -17.70
N GLN A 263 -21.08 10.21 -17.54
CA GLN A 263 -20.18 9.24 -18.18
C GLN A 263 -19.35 8.43 -17.18
N VAL A 264 -19.83 7.23 -16.88
CA VAL A 264 -19.01 6.13 -16.32
C VAL A 264 -18.25 5.48 -17.49
N ASN A 265 -16.93 5.55 -17.49
CA ASN A 265 -16.11 4.84 -18.46
C ASN A 265 -16.24 3.32 -18.25
N THR A 266 -16.46 2.56 -19.32
CA THR A 266 -16.59 1.10 -19.28
C THR A 266 -15.37 0.38 -18.68
N SER A 267 -14.17 0.95 -18.79
CA SER A 267 -12.95 0.37 -18.18
C SER A 267 -12.87 0.48 -16.66
N THR A 268 -13.64 1.39 -16.05
CA THR A 268 -13.71 1.50 -14.57
C THR A 268 -14.63 0.44 -13.97
N GLN A 269 -15.49 -0.18 -14.79
CA GLN A 269 -16.55 -1.08 -14.33
C GLN A 269 -16.00 -2.33 -13.65
N ASP A 270 -14.89 -2.90 -14.11
CA ASP A 270 -14.29 -4.10 -13.52
C ASP A 270 -13.76 -3.85 -12.09
N PHE A 271 -13.18 -2.68 -11.84
CA PHE A 271 -12.70 -2.30 -10.50
C PHE A 271 -13.83 -1.89 -9.59
N GLN A 272 -14.84 -1.19 -10.12
CA GLN A 272 -16.08 -0.93 -9.41
C GLN A 272 -16.76 -2.24 -9.02
N ASN A 273 -16.80 -3.21 -9.93
CA ASN A 273 -17.32 -4.55 -9.69
C ASN A 273 -16.53 -5.29 -8.59
N SER A 274 -15.21 -5.08 -8.51
CA SER A 274 -14.38 -5.71 -7.46
C SER A 274 -14.68 -5.12 -6.08
N ALA A 275 -14.78 -3.80 -5.95
CA ALA A 275 -15.17 -3.16 -4.70
C ALA A 275 -16.61 -3.50 -4.30
N ASP A 276 -17.56 -3.44 -5.26
CA ASP A 276 -18.95 -3.82 -5.03
C ASP A 276 -19.08 -5.29 -4.61
N ARG A 277 -18.30 -6.19 -5.21
CA ARG A 277 -18.23 -7.61 -4.82
C ARG A 277 -17.78 -7.78 -3.37
N VAL A 278 -16.73 -7.04 -2.93
CA VAL A 278 -16.26 -7.09 -1.53
C VAL A 278 -17.37 -6.67 -0.58
N VAL A 279 -18.03 -5.53 -0.81
CA VAL A 279 -19.07 -5.03 0.10
C VAL A 279 -20.40 -5.80 -0.01
N THR A 280 -20.70 -6.38 -1.16
CA THR A 280 -21.91 -7.20 -1.35
C THR A 280 -21.79 -8.55 -0.66
N THR A 281 -20.60 -9.16 -0.71
CA THR A 281 -20.34 -10.43 -0.03
C THR A 281 -20.22 -10.29 1.49
N HIS A 282 -19.90 -9.08 1.99
CA HIS A 282 -19.84 -8.76 3.42
C HIS A 282 -21.04 -7.88 3.82
N PRO A 283 -22.18 -8.44 4.25
CA PRO A 283 -23.37 -7.66 4.57
C PRO A 283 -23.10 -6.58 5.62
N ASN A 284 -23.69 -5.41 5.44
CA ASN A 284 -23.53 -4.24 6.30
C ASN A 284 -22.05 -3.81 6.47
N SER A 285 -21.27 -3.92 5.40
CA SER A 285 -19.89 -3.48 5.37
C SER A 285 -19.70 -2.21 4.54
N ILE A 286 -18.60 -1.54 4.79
CA ILE A 286 -18.08 -0.42 4.02
C ILE A 286 -16.60 -0.65 3.74
N LEU A 287 -16.19 -0.37 2.51
CA LEU A 287 -14.78 -0.43 2.08
C LEU A 287 -14.23 0.99 2.07
N ILE A 288 -13.11 1.22 2.76
CA ILE A 288 -12.54 2.54 3.01
C ILE A 288 -11.10 2.60 2.48
N TYR A 289 -10.85 3.59 1.61
CA TYR A 289 -9.52 3.88 1.04
C TYR A 289 -9.01 5.21 1.61
N PRO A 290 -8.13 5.24 2.60
CA PRO A 290 -7.36 6.43 2.91
C PRO A 290 -6.32 6.65 1.81
N LEU A 291 -6.31 7.83 1.22
CA LEU A 291 -5.29 8.30 0.29
C LEU A 291 -4.46 9.36 1.01
N VAL A 292 -3.27 8.99 1.44
CA VAL A 292 -2.36 9.87 2.18
C VAL A 292 -1.52 10.70 1.21
N LEU A 293 -1.78 12.01 1.21
CA LEU A 293 -1.08 13.01 0.40
C LEU A 293 -0.08 13.81 1.26
N PRO A 294 0.85 14.55 0.67
CA PRO A 294 1.82 15.33 1.44
C PRO A 294 1.18 16.34 2.41
N ASP A 295 0.05 16.94 2.07
CA ASP A 295 -0.63 18.03 2.79
C ASP A 295 -1.94 17.64 3.48
N LYS A 296 -2.53 16.49 3.13
CA LYS A 296 -3.84 16.03 3.64
C LYS A 296 -4.01 14.53 3.44
N THR A 297 -5.05 13.97 4.04
CA THR A 297 -5.51 12.60 3.74
C THR A 297 -6.94 12.65 3.21
N ARG A 298 -7.20 12.03 2.07
CA ARG A 298 -8.56 11.84 1.56
C ARG A 298 -9.09 10.47 1.94
N LEU A 299 -10.39 10.41 2.21
CA LEU A 299 -11.09 9.15 2.47
C LEU A 299 -12.09 8.92 1.34
N LEU A 300 -11.91 7.84 0.61
CA LEU A 300 -12.91 7.33 -0.32
C LEU A 300 -13.55 6.09 0.30
N TRP A 301 -14.81 5.83 -0.03
CA TRP A 301 -15.46 4.61 0.45
C TRP A 301 -16.46 4.06 -0.54
N ALA A 302 -16.71 2.77 -0.42
CA ALA A 302 -17.75 2.07 -1.16
C ALA A 302 -18.64 1.29 -0.19
N SER A 303 -19.95 1.37 -0.36
CA SER A 303 -20.95 0.57 0.34
C SER A 303 -21.83 -0.19 -0.67
N LYS A 304 -22.70 -1.08 -0.18
CA LYS A 304 -23.61 -1.86 -1.04
C LYS A 304 -24.48 -0.93 -1.90
N GLY A 305 -24.43 -1.12 -3.20
CA GLY A 305 -25.20 -0.33 -4.17
C GLY A 305 -24.41 0.72 -4.92
N GLY A 306 -23.10 0.77 -4.75
CA GLY A 306 -22.23 1.57 -5.59
C GLY A 306 -21.12 2.33 -4.86
N ILE A 307 -20.21 2.84 -5.64
CA ILE A 307 -19.19 3.79 -5.20
C ILE A 307 -19.90 5.10 -4.89
N LEU A 308 -19.67 5.58 -3.69
CA LEU A 308 -20.22 6.87 -3.32
C LEU A 308 -19.51 7.99 -4.09
N SER A 309 -20.30 8.93 -4.55
CA SER A 309 -19.82 10.16 -5.20
C SER A 309 -19.19 11.16 -4.22
N LYS A 310 -18.84 10.72 -3.01
CA LYS A 310 -18.34 11.58 -1.93
C LYS A 310 -16.96 11.14 -1.47
N ALA A 311 -16.09 12.10 -1.25
CA ALA A 311 -14.82 11.93 -0.56
C ALA A 311 -14.75 12.91 0.61
N ALA A 312 -14.28 12.44 1.76
CA ALA A 312 -13.98 13.30 2.90
C ALA A 312 -12.48 13.66 2.95
N VAL A 313 -12.17 14.73 3.66
CA VAL A 313 -10.80 15.23 3.82
C VAL A 313 -10.45 15.33 5.29
N CYS A 314 -9.35 14.70 5.67
CA CYS A 314 -8.66 14.94 6.93
C CYS A 314 -7.49 15.91 6.68
N PRO A 315 -7.27 16.92 7.52
CA PRO A 315 -6.22 17.91 7.32
C PRO A 315 -4.79 17.39 7.63
N LEU A 316 -4.63 16.13 8.05
CA LEU A 316 -3.33 15.55 8.33
C LEU A 316 -2.70 15.04 7.03
N GLY A 317 -1.56 15.64 6.67
CA GLY A 317 -0.71 15.16 5.59
C GLY A 317 0.22 14.02 6.04
N GLU A 318 1.01 13.51 5.10
CA GLU A 318 1.86 12.34 5.29
C GLU A 318 2.73 12.40 6.55
N LYS A 319 3.49 13.48 6.74
CA LYS A 319 4.43 13.63 7.85
C LYS A 319 3.73 13.71 9.20
N GLU A 320 2.64 14.45 9.26
CA GLU A 320 1.87 14.61 10.51
C GLU A 320 1.14 13.33 10.88
N LEU A 321 0.53 12.66 9.89
CA LEU A 321 -0.14 11.38 10.09
C LEU A 321 0.86 10.33 10.54
N TYR A 322 2.04 10.23 9.88
CA TYR A 322 3.11 9.33 10.29
C TYR A 322 3.54 9.55 11.75
N SER A 323 3.77 10.82 12.13
CA SER A 323 4.16 11.17 13.51
C SER A 323 3.12 10.70 14.54
N LYS A 324 1.82 10.93 14.26
CA LYS A 324 0.73 10.50 15.13
C LYS A 324 0.61 8.97 15.20
N VAL A 325 0.74 8.29 14.06
CA VAL A 325 0.72 6.82 13.99
C VAL A 325 1.88 6.23 14.77
N ALA A 326 3.10 6.73 14.60
CA ALA A 326 4.28 6.26 15.33
C ALA A 326 4.14 6.46 16.86
N LYS A 327 3.62 7.63 17.27
CA LYS A 327 3.31 7.90 18.69
C LYS A 327 2.25 6.92 19.20
N PHE A 328 1.17 6.69 18.47
CA PHE A 328 0.10 5.78 18.86
C PHE A 328 0.60 4.34 19.01
N GLN A 329 1.42 3.87 18.09
CA GLN A 329 2.04 2.54 18.19
C GLN A 329 2.96 2.40 19.39
N THR A 330 3.76 3.44 19.70
CA THR A 330 4.61 3.42 20.89
C THR A 330 3.76 3.29 22.16
N LEU A 331 2.67 4.04 22.25
CA LEU A 331 1.75 3.99 23.39
C LEU A 331 1.01 2.64 23.50
N LEU A 332 0.62 2.04 22.37
CA LEU A 332 -0.01 0.71 22.34
C LEU A 332 0.90 -0.39 22.91
N ARG A 333 2.22 -0.28 22.74
CA ARG A 333 3.21 -1.27 23.20
C ARG A 333 3.61 -1.12 24.66
N LEU A 334 3.19 -0.05 25.31
CA LEU A 334 3.50 0.23 26.72
C LEU A 334 2.23 0.05 27.56
N PRO A 335 2.02 -1.12 28.19
CA PRO A 335 0.88 -1.29 29.08
C PRO A 335 1.03 -0.35 30.29
N GLY A 336 0.09 0.59 30.45
CA GLY A 336 0.12 1.61 31.50
C GLY A 336 -1.08 2.55 31.45
N ASP A 337 -0.85 3.84 31.68
CA ASP A 337 -1.91 4.86 31.61
C ASP A 337 -2.41 5.05 30.16
N GLU A 338 -3.69 4.80 29.95
CA GLU A 338 -4.35 4.90 28.65
C GLU A 338 -4.71 6.35 28.25
N THR A 339 -4.44 7.36 29.07
CA THR A 339 -4.88 8.74 28.81
C THR A 339 -4.30 9.28 27.50
N GLN A 340 -2.98 9.18 27.32
CA GLN A 340 -2.33 9.61 26.08
C GLN A 340 -2.69 8.71 24.89
N LEU A 341 -2.83 7.41 25.14
CA LEU A 341 -3.26 6.43 24.13
C LEU A 341 -4.64 6.79 23.58
N LYS A 342 -5.62 7.04 24.47
CA LYS A 342 -6.99 7.44 24.08
C LYS A 342 -7.00 8.80 23.37
N THR A 343 -6.19 9.76 23.84
CA THR A 343 -6.08 11.07 23.19
C THR A 343 -5.56 10.94 21.75
N THR A 344 -4.44 10.23 21.56
CA THR A 344 -3.87 10.03 20.22
C THR A 344 -4.77 9.17 19.34
N GLY A 345 -5.40 8.14 19.92
CA GLY A 345 -6.40 7.31 19.26
C GLY A 345 -7.63 8.11 18.81
N ARG A 346 -8.04 9.13 19.59
CA ARG A 346 -9.12 10.05 19.23
C ARG A 346 -8.75 10.94 18.05
N GLU A 347 -7.54 11.51 18.06
CA GLU A 347 -7.06 12.34 16.95
C GLU A 347 -7.01 11.56 15.62
N LEU A 348 -6.56 10.30 15.66
CA LEU A 348 -6.55 9.42 14.51
C LEU A 348 -7.97 9.02 14.06
N TYR A 349 -8.87 8.76 15.03
CA TYR A 349 -10.28 8.50 14.74
C TYR A 349 -10.96 9.71 14.07
N ASP A 350 -10.73 10.91 14.59
CA ASP A 350 -11.29 12.16 14.04
C ASP A 350 -10.82 12.40 12.60
N CYS A 351 -9.64 11.87 12.23
CA CYS A 351 -9.11 11.91 10.87
C CYS A 351 -9.69 10.80 9.98
N LEU A 352 -9.62 9.55 10.42
CA LEU A 352 -9.78 8.39 9.54
C LEU A 352 -11.20 7.78 9.54
N VAL A 353 -12.04 8.10 10.53
CA VAL A 353 -13.36 7.47 10.69
C VAL A 353 -14.48 8.50 10.85
N LYS A 354 -14.31 9.50 11.69
CA LYS A 354 -15.34 10.49 11.98
C LYS A 354 -15.92 11.19 10.73
N PRO A 355 -15.14 11.49 9.67
CA PRO A 355 -15.69 12.14 8.47
C PRO A 355 -16.73 11.30 7.73
N ILE A 356 -16.83 10.02 8.01
CA ILE A 356 -17.79 9.08 7.39
C ILE A 356 -18.86 8.57 8.38
N GLU A 357 -18.92 9.09 9.61
CA GLU A 357 -19.83 8.61 10.67
C GLU A 357 -21.32 8.65 10.28
N GLU A 358 -21.74 9.69 9.58
CA GLU A 358 -23.11 9.80 9.08
C GLU A 358 -23.45 8.64 8.15
N GLU A 359 -22.53 8.31 7.27
CA GLU A 359 -22.66 7.19 6.33
C GLU A 359 -22.73 5.83 7.07
N LEU A 360 -21.85 5.65 8.08
CA LEU A 360 -21.82 4.43 8.90
C LEU A 360 -23.18 4.22 9.59
N THR A 361 -23.78 5.29 10.08
CA THR A 361 -25.05 5.26 10.79
C THR A 361 -26.21 5.04 9.84
N ALA A 362 -26.27 5.81 8.74
CA ALA A 362 -27.36 5.75 7.77
C ALA A 362 -27.48 4.36 7.12
N ASN A 363 -26.36 3.70 6.84
CA ASN A 363 -26.32 2.37 6.21
C ASN A 363 -26.22 1.22 7.22
N GLN A 364 -26.37 1.49 8.52
CA GLN A 364 -26.29 0.48 9.59
C GLN A 364 -25.06 -0.42 9.47
N ILE A 365 -23.92 0.20 9.16
CA ILE A 365 -22.63 -0.51 8.98
C ILE A 365 -22.23 -1.21 10.27
N LYS A 366 -21.73 -2.44 10.13
CA LYS A 366 -21.22 -3.27 11.24
C LYS A 366 -19.80 -3.76 10.99
N HIS A 367 -19.32 -3.67 9.76
CA HIS A 367 -17.97 -4.12 9.39
C HIS A 367 -17.26 -3.04 8.58
N LEU A 368 -16.10 -2.58 9.07
CA LEU A 368 -15.22 -1.67 8.38
C LEU A 368 -14.09 -2.46 7.70
N ILE A 369 -13.97 -2.31 6.40
CA ILE A 369 -12.91 -2.94 5.60
C ILE A 369 -12.00 -1.82 5.10
N PHE A 370 -10.73 -1.83 5.49
CA PHE A 370 -9.77 -0.81 5.09
C PHE A 370 -8.83 -1.33 3.99
N VAL A 371 -8.52 -0.46 3.05
CA VAL A 371 -7.39 -0.59 2.11
C VAL A 371 -6.34 0.43 2.56
N PRO A 372 -5.52 0.12 3.56
CA PRO A 372 -4.66 1.12 4.18
C PRO A 372 -3.58 1.61 3.21
N ASP A 373 -3.11 2.85 3.42
CA ASP A 373 -2.08 3.52 2.63
C ASP A 373 -0.99 4.08 3.53
N ARG A 374 0.28 3.94 3.15
CA ARG A 374 1.45 4.46 3.87
C ARG A 374 1.42 4.10 5.37
N SER A 375 1.60 5.09 6.24
CA SER A 375 1.62 4.89 7.69
C SER A 375 0.34 4.26 8.26
N THR A 376 -0.81 4.34 7.56
CA THR A 376 -2.03 3.69 8.03
C THR A 376 -1.96 2.16 8.00
N ASN A 377 -1.00 1.57 7.25
CA ASN A 377 -0.72 0.13 7.29
C ASN A 377 -0.31 -0.36 8.69
N TYR A 378 0.27 0.51 9.51
CA TYR A 378 0.69 0.17 10.88
C TYR A 378 -0.43 0.26 11.90
N LEU A 379 -1.61 0.79 11.54
CA LEU A 379 -2.67 1.04 12.51
C LEU A 379 -3.51 -0.22 12.77
N PRO A 380 -3.57 -0.70 14.02
CA PRO A 380 -4.64 -1.58 14.43
C PRO A 380 -5.92 -0.74 14.57
N MET A 381 -6.66 -0.56 13.48
CA MET A 381 -7.81 0.34 13.41
C MET A 381 -8.81 0.11 14.55
N GLY A 382 -8.92 -1.12 15.06
CA GLY A 382 -9.77 -1.46 16.19
C GLY A 382 -9.46 -0.72 17.49
N ALA A 383 -8.21 -0.27 17.66
CA ALA A 383 -7.77 0.46 18.84
C ALA A 383 -7.99 1.98 18.76
N LEU A 384 -8.48 2.51 17.64
CA LEU A 384 -8.90 3.91 17.55
C LEU A 384 -10.02 4.18 18.56
N TYR A 385 -10.03 5.39 19.13
CA TYR A 385 -10.94 5.74 20.22
C TYR A 385 -11.89 6.86 19.80
N ASP A 386 -13.21 6.64 19.90
CA ASP A 386 -14.23 7.62 19.45
C ASP A 386 -14.57 8.71 20.49
N GLY A 387 -13.87 8.68 21.64
CA GLY A 387 -14.14 9.54 22.79
C GLY A 387 -14.97 8.87 23.88
N LYS A 388 -15.56 7.70 23.58
CA LYS A 388 -16.37 6.90 24.52
C LYS A 388 -15.85 5.47 24.61
N GLN A 389 -15.50 4.85 23.49
CA GLN A 389 -15.10 3.45 23.37
C GLN A 389 -14.14 3.24 22.20
N TYR A 390 -13.44 2.12 22.19
CA TYR A 390 -12.60 1.70 21.08
C TYR A 390 -13.45 1.30 19.87
N LEU A 391 -12.92 1.52 18.67
CA LEU A 391 -13.65 1.26 17.42
C LEU A 391 -14.09 -0.20 17.29
N ILE A 392 -13.27 -1.15 17.78
CA ILE A 392 -13.62 -2.58 17.80
C ILE A 392 -14.88 -2.89 18.63
N GLN A 393 -15.25 -2.04 19.57
CA GLN A 393 -16.46 -2.22 20.37
C GLN A 393 -17.72 -1.94 19.55
N ARG A 394 -17.60 -1.20 18.45
CA ARG A 394 -18.70 -0.86 17.54
C ARG A 394 -18.74 -1.74 16.29
N PHE A 395 -17.59 -2.00 15.71
CA PHE A 395 -17.48 -2.60 14.37
C PHE A 395 -16.54 -3.80 14.35
N ALA A 396 -16.85 -4.80 13.54
CA ALA A 396 -15.85 -5.74 13.05
C ALA A 396 -14.89 -5.01 12.11
N ILE A 397 -13.63 -5.39 12.09
CA ILE A 397 -12.60 -4.69 11.30
C ILE A 397 -11.74 -5.72 10.58
N SER A 398 -11.51 -5.47 9.31
CA SER A 398 -10.50 -6.17 8.51
C SER A 398 -9.80 -5.20 7.56
N ASN A 399 -8.61 -5.58 7.14
CA ASN A 399 -7.88 -4.91 6.08
C ASN A 399 -7.91 -5.79 4.83
N ILE A 400 -7.75 -5.19 3.66
CA ILE A 400 -7.48 -5.91 2.42
C ILE A 400 -6.29 -5.28 1.71
N LEU A 401 -5.58 -6.07 0.92
CA LEU A 401 -4.45 -5.59 0.13
C LEU A 401 -4.93 -4.67 -1.00
N SER A 402 -5.94 -5.13 -1.73
CA SER A 402 -6.71 -4.40 -2.72
C SER A 402 -8.03 -5.13 -2.97
N ALA A 403 -9.04 -4.45 -3.49
CA ALA A 403 -10.32 -5.09 -3.80
C ALA A 403 -10.15 -6.14 -4.91
N GLY A 404 -9.32 -5.85 -5.93
CA GLY A 404 -9.05 -6.75 -7.04
C GLY A 404 -8.30 -8.03 -6.65
N LEU A 405 -7.49 -7.99 -5.61
CA LEU A 405 -6.73 -9.15 -5.10
C LEU A 405 -7.50 -9.95 -4.02
N THR A 406 -8.64 -9.45 -3.56
CA THR A 406 -9.41 -10.10 -2.50
C THR A 406 -10.36 -11.14 -3.08
N ASN A 407 -10.11 -12.42 -2.77
CA ASN A 407 -11.00 -13.51 -3.15
C ASN A 407 -12.15 -13.63 -2.15
N THR A 408 -13.38 -13.39 -2.60
CA THR A 408 -14.60 -13.45 -1.79
C THR A 408 -15.52 -14.62 -2.17
N ASP A 409 -15.12 -15.48 -3.11
CA ASP A 409 -15.99 -16.49 -3.72
C ASP A 409 -16.20 -17.72 -2.84
N ASP A 410 -15.36 -17.90 -1.80
CA ASP A 410 -15.38 -19.07 -0.95
C ASP A 410 -15.53 -18.68 0.53
N LYS A 411 -16.38 -19.37 1.28
CA LYS A 411 -16.60 -19.20 2.71
C LYS A 411 -16.06 -20.38 3.49
N LEU A 412 -15.61 -20.12 4.71
CA LEU A 412 -15.20 -21.18 5.61
C LEU A 412 -16.40 -22.10 5.89
N GLN A 413 -16.19 -23.40 5.74
CA GLN A 413 -17.24 -24.41 5.93
C GLN A 413 -17.50 -24.69 7.41
N SER A 414 -18.46 -25.56 7.69
CA SER A 414 -18.74 -26.03 9.07
C SER A 414 -17.49 -26.66 9.69
N VAL A 415 -17.42 -26.67 11.03
CA VAL A 415 -16.32 -27.24 11.81
C VAL A 415 -15.94 -28.64 11.34
N ALA A 416 -16.93 -29.51 11.06
CA ALA A 416 -16.66 -30.90 10.63
C ALA A 416 -15.92 -30.99 9.27
N LYS A 417 -16.03 -29.96 8.43
CA LYS A 417 -15.41 -29.88 7.10
C LYS A 417 -14.19 -28.96 7.06
N THR A 418 -13.85 -28.33 8.18
CA THR A 418 -12.74 -27.38 8.30
C THR A 418 -11.61 -28.04 9.08
N SER A 419 -10.60 -28.54 8.37
CA SER A 419 -9.41 -29.13 8.98
C SER A 419 -8.33 -28.07 9.25
N VAL A 420 -7.63 -28.19 10.38
CA VAL A 420 -6.57 -27.28 10.83
C VAL A 420 -5.23 -27.99 10.85
N LEU A 421 -4.22 -27.42 10.16
CA LEU A 421 -2.83 -27.75 10.40
C LEU A 421 -2.25 -26.76 11.39
N ALA A 422 -1.94 -27.22 12.61
CA ALA A 422 -1.41 -26.40 13.68
C ALA A 422 0.06 -26.74 13.99
N LEU A 423 0.94 -25.76 13.86
CA LEU A 423 2.38 -25.90 13.99
C LEU A 423 2.88 -24.97 15.10
N GLY A 424 3.71 -25.48 16.02
CA GLY A 424 4.10 -24.67 17.17
C GLY A 424 5.50 -24.95 17.72
N LEU A 425 6.10 -23.91 18.30
CA LEU A 425 7.36 -23.95 19.03
C LEU A 425 7.13 -23.52 20.47
N THR A 426 7.30 -24.46 21.42
CA THR A 426 7.15 -24.18 22.86
C THR A 426 8.46 -23.91 23.57
N GLU A 427 9.57 -24.36 23.00
CA GLU A 427 10.91 -24.35 23.60
C GLU A 427 11.68 -23.09 23.20
N ALA A 428 12.56 -22.63 24.09
CA ALA A 428 13.50 -21.57 23.75
C ALA A 428 14.46 -21.98 22.63
N ARG A 429 14.77 -21.07 21.69
CA ARG A 429 15.70 -21.29 20.59
C ARG A 429 16.58 -20.06 20.35
N GLY A 430 17.88 -20.22 20.57
CA GLY A 430 18.83 -19.11 20.41
C GLY A 430 18.48 -17.91 21.29
N LYS A 431 18.24 -16.75 20.66
CA LYS A 431 17.83 -15.50 21.34
C LYS A 431 16.34 -15.47 21.74
N PHE A 432 15.54 -16.43 21.30
CA PHE A 432 14.10 -16.44 21.48
C PHE A 432 13.71 -17.21 22.75
N SER A 433 12.84 -16.62 23.57
CA SER A 433 12.32 -17.20 24.80
C SER A 433 11.36 -18.37 24.54
N ALA A 434 11.09 -19.20 25.54
CA ALA A 434 10.09 -20.24 25.46
C ALA A 434 8.66 -19.65 25.35
N LEU A 435 7.78 -20.35 24.64
CA LEU A 435 6.35 -20.04 24.47
C LEU A 435 5.49 -21.19 25.07
N PRO A 436 5.45 -21.36 26.39
CA PRO A 436 4.83 -22.54 27.01
C PRO A 436 3.32 -22.65 26.76
N ASN A 437 2.62 -21.53 26.51
CA ASN A 437 1.18 -21.53 26.27
C ASN A 437 0.79 -21.99 24.86
N VAL A 438 1.73 -22.07 23.90
CA VAL A 438 1.48 -22.61 22.55
C VAL A 438 0.92 -24.04 22.60
N LYS A 439 1.41 -24.87 23.53
CA LYS A 439 0.89 -26.25 23.67
C LYS A 439 -0.60 -26.27 24.03
N SER A 440 -1.03 -25.41 24.94
CA SER A 440 -2.46 -25.32 25.35
C SER A 440 -3.31 -24.67 24.23
N GLU A 441 -2.74 -23.69 23.52
CA GLU A 441 -3.37 -23.05 22.37
C GLU A 441 -3.68 -24.07 21.28
N LEU A 442 -2.68 -24.80 20.79
CA LEU A 442 -2.87 -25.79 19.73
C LEU A 442 -3.79 -26.94 20.18
N GLY A 443 -3.66 -27.38 21.42
CA GLY A 443 -4.52 -28.45 21.99
C GLY A 443 -5.98 -28.04 22.14
N ALA A 444 -6.28 -26.75 22.29
CA ALA A 444 -7.65 -26.23 22.30
C ALA A 444 -8.23 -26.08 20.88
N ILE A 445 -7.39 -25.87 19.87
CA ILE A 445 -7.78 -25.71 18.48
C ILE A 445 -8.00 -27.05 17.79
N VAL A 446 -7.00 -27.93 17.84
CA VAL A 446 -7.02 -29.22 17.13
C VAL A 446 -7.60 -30.31 18.02
N ARG A 447 -8.55 -31.09 17.50
CA ARG A 447 -9.23 -32.16 18.22
C ARG A 447 -8.25 -33.30 18.53
N GLN A 448 -8.12 -33.57 19.83
CA GLN A 448 -7.29 -34.64 20.35
C GLN A 448 -8.04 -35.97 20.41
N GLN A 449 -7.30 -37.09 20.56
CA GLN A 449 -7.88 -38.41 20.72
C GLN A 449 -8.81 -38.55 21.96
N ASN A 450 -8.56 -37.75 22.99
CA ASN A 450 -9.40 -37.66 24.19
C ASN A 450 -10.71 -36.85 24.01
N GLY A 451 -10.98 -36.36 22.79
CA GLY A 451 -12.17 -35.58 22.46
C GLY A 451 -12.06 -34.07 22.77
N THR A 452 -10.96 -33.60 23.34
CA THR A 452 -10.70 -32.15 23.52
C THR A 452 -10.30 -31.49 22.21
N GLY A 453 -10.45 -30.16 22.13
CA GLY A 453 -10.20 -29.39 20.91
C GLY A 453 -11.43 -29.26 20.01
N ILE A 454 -11.38 -28.32 19.09
CA ILE A 454 -12.54 -27.85 18.30
C ILE A 454 -12.57 -28.51 16.92
N TYR A 455 -11.51 -28.30 16.14
CA TYR A 455 -11.46 -28.64 14.72
C TYR A 455 -10.76 -29.99 14.47
N PRO A 456 -11.19 -30.79 13.49
CA PRO A 456 -10.36 -31.89 13.01
C PRO A 456 -9.06 -31.35 12.43
N GLY A 457 -7.99 -32.14 12.45
CA GLY A 457 -6.72 -31.74 11.87
C GLY A 457 -5.52 -32.35 12.57
N ASP A 458 -4.37 -31.80 12.25
CA ASP A 458 -3.07 -32.27 12.72
C ASP A 458 -2.35 -31.18 13.51
N GLN A 459 -1.64 -31.56 14.57
CA GLN A 459 -0.74 -30.66 15.27
C GLN A 459 0.68 -31.21 15.37
N TYR A 460 1.68 -30.34 15.21
CA TYR A 460 3.07 -30.68 15.33
C TYR A 460 3.80 -29.63 16.19
N LEU A 461 4.47 -30.08 17.23
CA LEU A 461 5.19 -29.22 18.19
C LEU A 461 6.69 -29.50 18.17
N ASN A 462 7.48 -28.47 18.39
CA ASN A 462 8.93 -28.55 18.56
C ASN A 462 9.59 -29.36 17.44
N GLN A 463 10.38 -30.37 17.74
CA GLN A 463 11.11 -31.15 16.74
C GLN A 463 10.22 -31.78 15.65
N ALA A 464 8.93 -31.97 15.91
CA ALA A 464 7.98 -32.45 14.90
C ALA A 464 7.55 -31.37 13.91
N PHE A 465 7.70 -30.08 14.23
CA PHE A 465 7.44 -28.99 13.32
C PHE A 465 8.64 -28.76 12.39
N THR A 466 8.69 -29.47 11.28
CA THR A 466 9.74 -29.40 10.28
C THR A 466 9.29 -28.72 8.99
N LYS A 467 10.24 -28.34 8.12
CA LYS A 467 9.96 -27.81 6.79
C LYS A 467 9.11 -28.82 5.98
N THR A 468 9.49 -30.08 5.97
CA THR A 468 8.78 -31.17 5.27
C THR A 468 7.33 -31.29 5.75
N ILE A 469 7.09 -31.25 7.07
CA ILE A 469 5.73 -31.30 7.63
C ILE A 469 4.90 -30.10 7.15
N LEU A 470 5.46 -28.88 7.19
CA LEU A 470 4.76 -27.71 6.69
C LEU A 470 4.41 -27.83 5.21
N GLU A 471 5.36 -28.25 4.37
CA GLU A 471 5.18 -28.29 2.92
C GLU A 471 4.29 -29.46 2.46
N ASP A 472 4.39 -30.63 3.10
CA ASP A 472 3.66 -31.84 2.67
C ASP A 472 2.27 -31.94 3.30
N LYS A 473 2.10 -31.48 4.54
CA LYS A 473 0.84 -31.64 5.30
C LYS A 473 -0.17 -30.50 5.08
N ILE A 474 0.22 -29.41 4.42
CA ILE A 474 -0.72 -28.30 4.16
C ILE A 474 -1.92 -28.73 3.32
N ARG A 475 -1.74 -29.73 2.47
CA ARG A 475 -2.79 -30.28 1.61
C ARG A 475 -3.92 -30.91 2.45
N GLY A 476 -5.16 -30.56 2.09
CA GLY A 476 -6.36 -31.07 2.75
C GLY A 476 -6.78 -30.30 4.00
N HIS A 477 -6.00 -29.29 4.41
CA HIS A 477 -6.38 -28.39 5.48
C HIS A 477 -7.01 -27.11 4.92
N ARG A 478 -7.83 -26.46 5.74
CA ARG A 478 -8.51 -25.19 5.41
C ARG A 478 -7.95 -24.03 6.25
N ILE A 479 -7.30 -24.32 7.35
CA ILE A 479 -6.65 -23.36 8.21
C ILE A 479 -5.22 -23.82 8.47
N LEU A 480 -4.26 -22.91 8.30
CA LEU A 480 -2.87 -23.07 8.71
C LEU A 480 -2.62 -22.16 9.92
N HIS A 481 -2.34 -22.75 11.07
CA HIS A 481 -2.02 -22.03 12.30
C HIS A 481 -0.56 -22.24 12.68
N ILE A 482 0.22 -21.17 12.73
CA ILE A 482 1.66 -21.19 13.06
C ILE A 482 1.87 -20.35 14.31
N ALA A 483 2.21 -21.02 15.43
CA ALA A 483 2.50 -20.41 16.71
C ALA A 483 4.00 -20.56 17.05
N THR A 484 4.80 -19.58 16.62
CA THR A 484 6.25 -19.61 16.74
C THR A 484 6.82 -18.20 16.71
N HIS A 485 8.11 -18.05 16.97
CA HIS A 485 8.80 -16.78 16.77
C HIS A 485 9.02 -16.47 15.30
N GLY A 486 8.96 -15.18 14.94
CA GLY A 486 9.32 -14.66 13.64
C GLY A 486 10.07 -13.35 13.76
N GLU A 487 10.90 -13.05 12.81
CA GLU A 487 11.58 -11.74 12.70
C GLU A 487 11.29 -11.17 11.32
N PHE A 488 10.66 -10.01 11.32
CA PHE A 488 10.39 -9.28 10.09
C PHE A 488 11.43 -8.15 9.92
N LYS A 489 12.07 -8.07 8.75
CA LYS A 489 13.09 -7.08 8.41
C LYS A 489 12.57 -6.12 7.33
N PRO A 490 12.08 -4.94 7.68
CA PRO A 490 11.48 -4.00 6.73
C PRO A 490 12.42 -3.61 5.58
N ALA A 491 13.69 -3.34 5.91
CA ALA A 491 14.70 -2.97 4.92
C ALA A 491 15.06 -4.11 3.94
N ASN A 492 14.85 -5.36 4.33
CA ASN A 492 15.09 -6.53 3.49
C ASN A 492 14.05 -7.62 3.76
N PRO A 493 12.86 -7.52 3.19
CA PRO A 493 11.77 -8.48 3.41
C PRO A 493 12.13 -9.93 3.11
N ARG A 494 13.07 -10.16 2.18
CA ARG A 494 13.55 -11.50 1.83
C ARG A 494 14.29 -12.21 2.96
N GLU A 495 14.85 -11.46 3.89
CA GLU A 495 15.50 -12.00 5.08
C GLU A 495 14.54 -12.22 6.25
N SER A 496 13.29 -11.82 6.10
CA SER A 496 12.25 -12.09 7.09
C SER A 496 11.93 -13.58 7.16
N TYR A 497 11.63 -14.08 8.35
CA TYR A 497 11.44 -15.51 8.58
C TYR A 497 10.57 -15.76 9.82
N PHE A 498 10.03 -16.96 9.91
CA PHE A 498 9.59 -17.56 11.16
C PHE A 498 10.41 -18.81 11.48
N LEU A 499 10.47 -19.20 12.75
CA LEU A 499 11.24 -20.36 13.18
C LEU A 499 10.45 -21.65 13.01
N LEU A 500 11.11 -22.66 12.46
CA LEU A 500 10.67 -24.05 12.56
C LEU A 500 10.95 -24.61 13.97
N GLY A 501 10.38 -25.75 14.30
CA GLY A 501 10.52 -26.36 15.61
C GLY A 501 11.95 -26.77 16.01
N ASN A 502 12.83 -26.95 15.03
CA ASN A 502 14.26 -27.16 15.25
C ASN A 502 15.06 -25.86 15.42
N GLY A 503 14.40 -24.70 15.36
CA GLY A 503 15.05 -23.39 15.44
C GLY A 503 15.62 -22.86 14.12
N MET A 504 15.49 -23.61 13.02
CA MET A 504 15.91 -23.13 11.69
C MET A 504 14.90 -22.11 11.15
N PRO A 505 15.37 -21.05 10.47
CA PRO A 505 14.49 -20.08 9.86
C PRO A 505 13.79 -20.64 8.62
N TYR A 506 12.48 -20.47 8.52
CA TYR A 506 11.73 -20.60 7.28
C TYR A 506 11.52 -19.20 6.71
N ARG A 507 12.20 -18.90 5.62
CA ARG A 507 12.22 -17.54 5.07
C ARG A 507 10.94 -17.22 4.33
N ILE A 508 10.55 -15.96 4.35
CA ILE A 508 9.34 -15.50 3.66
C ILE A 508 9.33 -15.86 2.17
N PRO A 509 10.44 -15.73 1.39
CA PRO A 509 10.46 -16.20 0.01
C PRO A 509 10.16 -17.69 -0.16
N ASP A 510 10.45 -18.53 0.84
CA ASP A 510 10.18 -19.97 0.78
C ASP A 510 8.68 -20.29 0.84
N ILE A 511 7.82 -19.34 1.28
CA ILE A 511 6.35 -19.48 1.27
C ILE A 511 5.84 -19.80 -0.14
N GLN A 512 6.49 -19.28 -1.17
CA GLN A 512 6.19 -19.63 -2.56
C GLN A 512 6.29 -21.13 -2.88
N ASN A 513 7.07 -21.89 -2.10
CA ASN A 513 7.20 -23.35 -2.28
C ASN A 513 6.02 -24.11 -1.67
N LEU A 514 5.20 -23.44 -0.84
CA LEU A 514 3.99 -24.03 -0.29
C LEU A 514 2.98 -24.27 -1.42
N ARG A 515 2.75 -25.52 -1.74
CA ARG A 515 1.73 -25.92 -2.70
C ARG A 515 0.37 -25.95 -2.01
N ASP A 516 -0.70 -25.77 -2.78
CA ASP A 516 -2.11 -25.89 -2.30
C ASP A 516 -2.57 -24.84 -1.28
N LEU A 517 -1.86 -23.70 -1.14
CA LEU A 517 -2.34 -22.55 -0.36
C LEU A 517 -3.69 -22.00 -0.86
N LYS A 518 -4.05 -22.27 -2.11
CA LYS A 518 -5.36 -21.91 -2.68
C LYS A 518 -6.56 -22.49 -1.89
N ASP A 519 -6.35 -23.62 -1.21
CA ASP A 519 -7.37 -24.29 -0.40
C ASP A 519 -7.42 -23.76 1.04
N ILE A 520 -6.41 -22.98 1.45
CA ILE A 520 -6.33 -22.38 2.78
C ILE A 520 -7.23 -21.14 2.85
N HIS A 521 -8.20 -21.16 3.74
CA HIS A 521 -9.09 -20.04 4.03
C HIS A 521 -8.49 -19.02 4.97
N LEU A 522 -7.66 -19.50 5.90
CA LEU A 522 -7.07 -18.65 6.91
C LEU A 522 -5.67 -19.13 7.27
N VAL A 523 -4.71 -18.24 7.19
CA VAL A 523 -3.39 -18.39 7.81
C VAL A 523 -3.38 -17.59 9.09
N VAL A 524 -3.02 -18.20 10.22
CA VAL A 524 -2.84 -17.52 11.50
C VAL A 524 -1.38 -17.56 11.88
N LEU A 525 -0.79 -16.38 12.03
CA LEU A 525 0.59 -16.19 12.49
C LEU A 525 0.53 -15.66 13.93
N SER A 526 0.57 -16.61 14.89
CA SER A 526 0.25 -16.34 16.30
C SER A 526 1.40 -15.80 17.13
N ALA A 527 2.58 -15.56 16.58
CA ALA A 527 3.72 -15.01 17.30
C ALA A 527 4.77 -14.42 16.36
N CYS A 528 4.48 -13.30 15.74
CA CYS A 528 5.46 -12.61 14.90
C CYS A 528 5.96 -11.33 15.59
N GLU A 529 7.27 -11.15 15.71
CA GLU A 529 7.87 -9.86 15.95
C GLU A 529 7.88 -9.08 14.65
N THR A 530 6.83 -8.33 14.36
CA THR A 530 6.92 -7.28 13.34
C THR A 530 7.65 -6.11 13.97
N GLY A 531 8.92 -5.93 13.60
CA GLY A 531 9.69 -4.74 13.97
C GLY A 531 8.95 -3.46 13.55
N LEU A 532 9.13 -2.39 14.31
CA LEU A 532 8.67 -1.06 13.92
C LEU A 532 9.36 -0.64 12.62
N GLY A 533 8.55 -0.24 11.70
CA GLY A 533 8.77 0.63 10.56
C GLY A 533 10.14 0.65 9.91
N GLY A 534 10.21 0.29 8.64
CA GLY A 534 11.33 0.64 7.80
C GLY A 534 11.57 2.16 7.80
N PRO A 535 12.74 2.62 7.38
CA PRO A 535 13.11 4.04 7.35
C PRO A 535 12.16 4.91 6.53
N ASP A 536 11.36 4.33 5.69
CA ASP A 536 10.43 4.95 4.75
C ASP A 536 9.01 5.16 5.32
N GLY A 537 8.68 4.53 6.46
CA GLY A 537 7.37 4.71 7.12
C GLY A 537 6.14 4.27 6.31
N LEU A 538 6.34 3.46 5.26
CA LEU A 538 5.26 3.07 4.35
C LEU A 538 4.38 1.93 4.89
N GLY A 539 4.85 1.14 5.88
CA GLY A 539 4.09 0.04 6.48
C GLY A 539 3.84 -1.14 5.54
N LEU A 540 4.52 -1.17 4.41
CA LEU A 540 4.34 -2.23 3.41
C LEU A 540 4.78 -3.60 3.92
N GLU A 541 5.66 -3.64 4.90
CA GLU A 541 6.14 -4.87 5.53
C GLU A 541 5.02 -5.66 6.23
N VAL A 542 4.07 -4.97 6.88
CA VAL A 542 2.94 -5.63 7.55
C VAL A 542 2.01 -6.27 6.53
N MET A 543 1.69 -5.51 5.48
CA MET A 543 0.84 -5.99 4.39
C MET A 543 1.57 -7.00 3.50
N GLY A 544 2.87 -6.82 3.31
CA GLY A 544 3.70 -7.62 2.43
C GLY A 544 3.84 -9.07 2.89
N MET A 545 3.97 -9.34 4.21
CA MET A 545 3.96 -10.73 4.70
C MET A 545 2.66 -11.44 4.31
N SER A 546 1.52 -10.75 4.47
CA SER A 546 0.22 -11.29 4.07
C SER A 546 0.15 -11.51 2.55
N TYR A 547 0.80 -10.65 1.77
CA TYR A 547 0.87 -10.79 0.31
C TYR A 547 1.57 -12.09 -0.12
N PHE A 548 2.62 -12.54 0.58
CA PHE A 548 3.28 -13.81 0.24
C PHE A 548 2.37 -15.03 0.42
N PHE A 549 1.43 -14.97 1.35
CA PHE A 549 0.42 -16.03 1.51
C PHE A 549 -0.77 -15.88 0.56
N MET A 550 -1.18 -14.64 0.25
CA MET A 550 -2.41 -14.34 -0.51
C MET A 550 -2.17 -13.94 -1.96
N GLY A 551 -0.93 -13.60 -2.32
CA GLY A 551 -0.57 -13.13 -3.67
C GLY A 551 -0.90 -14.14 -4.76
N ASP A 552 -0.84 -13.71 -6.01
CA ASP A 552 -1.45 -14.30 -7.21
C ASP A 552 -1.26 -15.82 -7.41
N GLN A 553 -0.22 -16.39 -6.87
CA GLN A 553 0.06 -17.83 -7.01
C GLN A 553 -0.14 -18.64 -5.71
N SER A 554 -0.11 -18.00 -4.55
CA SER A 554 -0.27 -18.67 -3.25
C SER A 554 -1.74 -18.80 -2.84
N LYS A 555 -2.52 -17.73 -2.95
CA LYS A 555 -4.01 -17.67 -2.88
C LYS A 555 -4.68 -18.17 -1.62
N ALA A 556 -4.04 -18.06 -0.43
CA ALA A 556 -4.80 -18.11 0.81
C ALA A 556 -5.83 -16.96 0.85
N LYS A 557 -7.00 -17.19 1.48
CA LYS A 557 -8.09 -16.20 1.42
C LYS A 557 -7.92 -15.07 2.43
N ALA A 558 -7.30 -15.37 3.56
CA ALA A 558 -7.03 -14.39 4.62
C ALA A 558 -5.78 -14.77 5.41
N VAL A 559 -5.17 -13.75 6.02
CA VAL A 559 -4.09 -13.89 6.98
C VAL A 559 -4.47 -13.11 8.25
N MET A 560 -4.30 -13.71 9.40
CA MET A 560 -4.33 -13.04 10.69
C MET A 560 -2.91 -13.00 11.25
N ALA A 561 -2.40 -11.81 11.52
CA ALA A 561 -1.03 -11.62 12.01
C ALA A 561 -0.99 -10.56 13.11
N SER A 562 0.04 -10.59 13.95
CA SER A 562 0.28 -9.57 14.96
C SER A 562 1.17 -8.44 14.40
N VAL A 563 0.86 -7.20 14.77
CA VAL A 563 1.63 -6.02 14.36
C VAL A 563 2.69 -5.59 15.37
N TRP A 564 2.83 -6.27 16.50
CA TRP A 564 3.95 -6.17 17.45
C TRP A 564 4.09 -7.48 18.24
N GLN A 565 5.21 -7.58 18.99
CA GLN A 565 5.47 -8.72 19.87
C GLN A 565 4.37 -8.85 20.93
N VAL A 566 3.80 -10.03 21.02
CA VAL A 566 2.64 -10.34 21.86
C VAL A 566 3.06 -11.09 23.13
N ASN A 567 2.23 -10.99 24.16
CA ASN A 567 2.37 -11.80 25.37
C ASN A 567 1.79 -13.20 25.13
N ASP A 568 2.59 -14.24 25.36
CA ASP A 568 2.26 -15.66 25.11
C ASP A 568 0.93 -16.10 25.76
N ALA A 569 0.68 -15.69 27.01
CA ALA A 569 -0.55 -16.08 27.73
C ALA A 569 -1.80 -15.37 27.18
N SER A 570 -1.73 -14.06 26.91
CA SER A 570 -2.86 -13.31 26.35
C SER A 570 -3.17 -13.75 24.91
N THR A 571 -2.14 -14.06 24.14
CA THR A 571 -2.28 -14.59 22.77
C THR A 571 -3.01 -15.94 22.76
N SER A 572 -2.57 -16.88 23.60
CA SER A 572 -3.24 -18.17 23.73
C SER A 572 -4.72 -18.02 24.11
N GLN A 573 -5.03 -17.10 25.02
CA GLN A 573 -6.44 -16.83 25.39
C GLN A 573 -7.25 -16.25 24.23
N LEU A 574 -6.70 -15.26 23.53
CA LEU A 574 -7.38 -14.62 22.38
C LEU A 574 -7.62 -15.64 21.26
N MET A 575 -6.61 -16.47 20.92
CA MET A 575 -6.74 -17.48 19.88
C MET A 575 -7.76 -18.55 20.24
N GLN A 576 -7.76 -19.05 21.46
CA GLN A 576 -8.78 -20.02 21.90
C GLN A 576 -10.19 -19.44 21.76
N GLN A 577 -10.42 -18.19 22.19
CA GLN A 577 -11.72 -17.54 22.07
C GLN A 577 -12.08 -17.28 20.61
N PHE A 578 -11.12 -16.87 19.78
CA PHE A 578 -11.35 -16.69 18.34
C PHE A 578 -11.84 -17.98 17.67
N TYR A 579 -11.15 -19.10 17.90
CA TYR A 579 -11.55 -20.37 17.31
C TYR A 579 -12.88 -20.90 17.85
N GLN A 580 -13.20 -20.66 19.12
CA GLN A 580 -14.51 -20.98 19.70
C GLN A 580 -15.62 -20.19 19.01
N ASN A 581 -15.41 -18.88 18.83
CA ASN A 581 -16.38 -18.01 18.15
C ASN A 581 -16.56 -18.43 16.68
N LEU A 582 -15.46 -18.70 15.98
CA LEU A 582 -15.48 -19.13 14.59
C LEU A 582 -16.20 -20.48 14.41
N ALA A 583 -16.05 -21.39 15.37
CA ALA A 583 -16.68 -22.71 15.37
C ALA A 583 -18.21 -22.69 15.52
N THR A 584 -18.78 -21.57 15.95
CA THR A 584 -20.26 -21.44 15.99
C THR A 584 -20.89 -21.53 14.59
N GLY A 585 -20.09 -21.23 13.53
CA GLY A 585 -20.53 -21.18 12.14
C GLY A 585 -21.48 -20.02 11.81
N THR A 586 -21.75 -19.15 12.79
CA THR A 586 -22.64 -17.98 12.64
C THR A 586 -21.87 -16.67 12.50
N MET A 587 -20.58 -16.68 12.80
CA MET A 587 -19.70 -15.51 12.77
C MET A 587 -18.74 -15.58 11.58
N SER A 588 -18.52 -14.46 10.93
CA SER A 588 -17.39 -14.27 10.00
C SER A 588 -16.06 -14.27 10.77
N LYS A 589 -14.94 -14.46 10.07
CA LYS A 589 -13.59 -14.37 10.68
C LYS A 589 -13.35 -13.03 11.38
N ALA A 590 -13.81 -11.93 10.74
CA ALA A 590 -13.71 -10.59 11.32
C ALA A 590 -14.55 -10.43 12.60
N GLU A 591 -15.77 -10.95 12.61
CA GLU A 591 -16.62 -10.89 13.82
C GLU A 591 -16.13 -11.84 14.91
N ALA A 592 -15.63 -13.02 14.56
CA ALA A 592 -15.06 -13.95 15.53
C ALA A 592 -13.83 -13.35 16.23
N LEU A 593 -12.96 -12.64 15.48
CA LEU A 593 -11.84 -11.90 16.06
C LEU A 593 -12.32 -10.75 16.95
N ARG A 594 -13.28 -9.96 16.47
CA ARG A 594 -13.89 -8.87 17.25
C ARG A 594 -14.40 -9.39 18.60
N GLN A 595 -15.19 -10.46 18.61
CA GLN A 595 -15.75 -11.04 19.84
C GLN A 595 -14.67 -11.57 20.80
N ALA A 596 -13.58 -12.14 20.27
CA ALA A 596 -12.42 -12.52 21.07
C ALA A 596 -11.74 -11.30 21.72
N GLN A 597 -11.55 -10.22 20.97
CA GLN A 597 -10.99 -8.96 21.48
C GLN A 597 -11.91 -8.31 22.53
N LEU A 598 -13.23 -8.32 22.30
CA LEU A 598 -14.22 -7.82 23.27
C LEU A 598 -14.20 -8.60 24.57
N SER A 599 -14.03 -9.91 24.54
CA SER A 599 -13.94 -10.73 25.75
C SER A 599 -12.75 -10.32 26.64
N MET A 600 -11.62 -9.93 26.03
CA MET A 600 -10.46 -9.42 26.74
C MET A 600 -10.71 -8.03 27.34
N ILE A 601 -11.33 -7.12 26.56
CA ILE A 601 -11.70 -5.77 27.01
C ILE A 601 -12.63 -5.84 28.23
N GLN A 602 -13.57 -6.78 28.24
CA GLN A 602 -14.56 -6.98 29.29
C GLN A 602 -14.02 -7.79 30.48
N GLY A 603 -12.76 -8.28 30.41
CA GLY A 603 -12.18 -9.11 31.46
C GLY A 603 -12.79 -10.49 31.57
N MET A 604 -13.54 -10.96 30.56
CA MET A 604 -14.11 -12.30 30.53
C MET A 604 -13.00 -13.34 30.38
N ARG A 605 -13.01 -14.34 31.25
CA ARG A 605 -12.09 -15.48 31.23
C ARG A 605 -12.77 -16.65 30.55
N ILE A 606 -12.04 -17.42 29.77
CA ILE A 606 -12.54 -18.69 29.18
C ILE A 606 -12.74 -19.69 30.31
N GLY A 607 -13.98 -20.11 30.57
CA GLY A 607 -14.26 -21.27 31.41
C GLY A 607 -13.87 -22.57 30.72
N LYS A 608 -13.33 -23.54 31.44
CA LYS A 608 -13.22 -24.92 30.93
C LYS A 608 -14.60 -25.43 30.51
N ALA A 609 -14.69 -26.09 29.37
CA ALA A 609 -15.91 -26.81 28.97
C ALA A 609 -16.25 -27.81 30.10
N GLY A 610 -17.29 -27.52 30.86
CA GLY A 610 -17.75 -28.38 31.97
C GLY A 610 -17.68 -27.77 33.36
N ASP A 611 -17.03 -26.63 33.58
CA ASP A 611 -16.92 -26.00 34.89
C ASP A 611 -17.42 -24.53 34.84
N ARG A 612 -18.44 -24.22 35.61
CA ARG A 612 -18.90 -22.85 35.88
C ARG A 612 -17.98 -22.19 36.90
N GLY A 613 -16.66 -22.21 36.67
CA GLY A 613 -15.68 -21.71 37.62
C GLY A 613 -14.35 -21.35 36.98
N SER A 614 -13.95 -20.14 37.25
CA SER A 614 -12.67 -19.46 37.03
C SER A 614 -11.44 -20.33 36.62
N PHE A 615 -10.84 -19.99 35.49
CA PHE A 615 -9.48 -20.39 35.17
C PHE A 615 -8.48 -19.65 36.07
N THR A 616 -7.75 -20.38 36.88
CA THR A 616 -6.59 -19.86 37.61
C THR A 616 -5.35 -20.15 36.74
N ILE A 617 -4.63 -19.12 36.35
CA ILE A 617 -3.27 -19.30 35.78
C ILE A 617 -2.41 -19.81 36.94
N THR A 618 -2.10 -21.11 36.95
CA THR A 618 -1.11 -21.67 37.87
C THR A 618 0.27 -21.32 37.33
N THR A 619 0.83 -20.21 37.81
CA THR A 619 2.27 -20.06 37.87
C THR A 619 2.74 -20.88 39.07
N THR A 620 3.66 -21.82 38.88
CA THR A 620 4.37 -22.51 39.96
C THR A 620 4.95 -21.50 40.95
N PRO A 621 4.60 -21.57 42.24
CA PRO A 621 5.03 -20.56 43.18
C PRO A 621 6.43 -20.89 43.69
N THR A 622 7.40 -20.11 43.28
CA THR A 622 8.62 -19.91 44.07
C THR A 622 8.72 -18.43 44.41
N SER A 623 8.14 -18.06 45.55
CA SER A 623 8.19 -16.81 46.30
C SER A 623 6.85 -16.03 46.36
N PRO A 624 6.53 -15.46 47.56
CA PRO A 624 5.31 -14.68 47.76
C PRO A 624 5.51 -13.27 47.22
N THR A 625 5.23 -13.05 45.94
CA THR A 625 5.20 -11.72 45.35
C THR A 625 3.85 -11.48 44.70
N THR A 626 3.19 -10.46 45.20
CA THR A 626 2.04 -9.70 44.73
C THR A 626 1.40 -10.24 43.43
N ARG A 627 0.17 -10.73 43.52
CA ARG A 627 -0.71 -11.03 42.36
C ARG A 627 -0.96 -9.73 41.61
N ILE A 628 -0.16 -9.44 40.62
CA ILE A 628 -0.52 -8.46 39.60
C ILE A 628 -1.54 -9.17 38.69
N SER A 629 -2.82 -8.91 38.91
CA SER A 629 -3.84 -9.21 37.93
C SER A 629 -3.58 -8.31 36.72
N HIS A 630 -2.91 -8.79 35.68
CA HIS A 630 -2.77 -8.04 34.44
C HIS A 630 -4.19 -7.77 33.91
N ASN A 631 -4.55 -6.49 33.87
CA ASN A 631 -5.81 -6.06 33.27
C ASN A 631 -5.67 -6.21 31.74
N LEU A 632 -6.21 -7.31 31.19
CA LEU A 632 -6.16 -7.62 29.76
C LEU A 632 -6.99 -6.64 28.92
N SER A 633 -7.71 -5.70 29.52
CA SER A 633 -8.50 -4.69 28.81
C SER A 633 -7.63 -3.67 28.04
N HIS A 634 -6.33 -3.52 28.42
CA HIS A 634 -5.45 -2.62 27.71
C HIS A 634 -5.20 -3.10 26.28
N PRO A 635 -5.22 -2.22 25.24
CA PRO A 635 -5.03 -2.57 23.83
C PRO A 635 -3.74 -3.33 23.52
N PHE A 636 -2.71 -3.21 24.36
CA PHE A 636 -1.48 -4.00 24.23
C PHE A 636 -1.76 -5.50 24.08
N TYR A 637 -2.78 -6.04 24.76
CA TYR A 637 -3.07 -7.48 24.82
C TYR A 637 -3.98 -7.98 23.69
N TRP A 638 -4.90 -7.15 23.20
CA TRP A 638 -5.93 -7.60 22.26
C TRP A 638 -5.81 -6.95 20.86
N ALA A 639 -5.22 -5.75 20.75
CA ALA A 639 -5.15 -5.03 19.50
C ALA A 639 -4.02 -5.45 18.54
N PRO A 640 -2.99 -6.25 18.92
CA PRO A 640 -1.94 -6.61 17.96
C PRO A 640 -2.44 -7.40 16.77
N PHE A 641 -3.47 -8.22 16.94
CA PHE A 641 -3.95 -9.08 15.86
C PHE A 641 -4.89 -8.35 14.90
N ILE A 642 -4.48 -8.32 13.64
CA ILE A 642 -5.27 -7.78 12.53
C ILE A 642 -5.58 -8.88 11.53
N LEU A 643 -6.76 -8.80 10.93
CA LEU A 643 -7.20 -9.69 9.85
C LEU A 643 -7.01 -8.99 8.52
N ILE A 644 -6.33 -9.65 7.57
CA ILE A 644 -6.04 -9.15 6.24
C ILE A 644 -6.60 -10.13 5.21
N GLY A 645 -7.34 -9.64 4.22
CA GLY A 645 -8.00 -10.44 3.19
C GLY A 645 -9.48 -10.68 3.45
N ASN A 646 -10.01 -11.80 2.95
CA ASN A 646 -11.42 -12.15 3.07
C ASN A 646 -11.83 -12.33 4.55
N GLY A 647 -12.62 -11.40 5.05
CA GLY A 647 -13.11 -11.37 6.43
C GLY A 647 -14.30 -12.32 6.73
N LEU A 648 -14.87 -13.00 5.72
CA LEU A 648 -16.01 -13.93 5.85
C LEU A 648 -15.66 -15.25 6.51
#